data_0a15c41c139744697f94d2f26af530d9
#
_entry.id   0a15c41c139744697f94d2f26af530d9
#
_cell.length_a   1.000
_cell.length_b   1.000
_cell.length_c   1.000
_cell.angle_alpha   90.00
_cell.angle_beta   90.00
_cell.angle_gamma   90.00
#
_symmetry.space_group_name_H-M   'P 1'
#
loop_
_entity.id
_entity.type
_entity.pdbx_description
1 polymer ?
#
loop_
_entity_poly.entity_id
_entity_poly.type
_entity_poly.pdbx_seq_one_letter_code
_entity_poly.pdbx_strand_id
1 'polypeptide(L)'
;MIRFLLFLLILFLFASPDVDAQRKKVGIVLSGGGAKGVAHIGVLKVLEEAGIPIDYISGTSMGAIVGGLYAVGYNARTLDSLVRLQNWPFLLSDRVYRYNLPFSEKESNEKYLISMPLGEGKGISVPAGFVSGQNIYNLFSELTIGYHDSLSFQHLPIPFSCVAANMVDGKEVVMSDGILPLAMRASMAIPGAFAPVLLDSMVLVDGGISNNFPVDVVKNMGAEITIGVDLSNGLKDADGLNSIVGVVEQLTAFMGMRSYTKNKALVDLYMNPNLKGYTAASFTPEAIDTMILRGERVARANWDKIMKLKQEIGLSESEDASPHLVNKFLKTDTIMIGKIFIEGVKEKDEKWIRRQIGLNEFSVITLKNLHQAVAFLYGTGAFANVNYVLNGEEIYDLTLRLKEKSASSLNLGFRFDTEEMASILLNTTLSHRALKGSRLSLTGRLNRNPYVLLDYSFGSTFLRKWGVSYMYKYNDINLYDRGDKVDNITFSYHRGDLNISDIYLRNFKFQLGFRYEYFNYKSNLYNSDYIAEDVSSQGLASYYASAHYETFDKKYYPDKGLSFRAEYSLYTDNMASYKGHVPFSALMADFEPTVRLTRRVYLMPAVYGRILIGENIAIPYLNCMGGETAGRYFSQQLPFYGIHNLQFFDNSLLVGRLALRYRLGSRHYVTLTGNYAKQADSFFDILEGDNIWGGAAGYAYNSIIGPIGITLDMSNWDKKLGVYFNLGFYF
;
A
#
# COMPACT_ATOMS: atom_id res chain seq x y z
N MET A 1 16.41 78.75 37.97
CA MET A 1 15.64 77.57 38.44
C MET A 1 14.36 77.35 37.63
N ILE A 2 13.47 78.31 37.47
CA ILE A 2 12.22 78.17 36.74
C ILE A 2 12.37 77.81 35.23
N ARG A 3 13.35 78.39 34.53
CA ARG A 3 13.65 78.06 33.10
C ARG A 3 14.22 76.64 32.89
N PHE A 4 14.91 76.10 33.91
CA PHE A 4 15.43 74.75 33.87
C PHE A 4 14.33 73.71 34.16
N LEU A 5 13.39 74.04 35.05
CA LEU A 5 12.19 73.23 35.32
C LEU A 5 11.23 73.20 34.12
N LEU A 6 11.07 74.35 33.42
CA LEU A 6 10.29 74.41 32.18
C LEU A 6 10.92 73.61 31.05
N PHE A 7 12.25 73.60 30.94
CA PHE A 7 12.97 72.77 29.95
C PHE A 7 12.87 71.29 30.26
N LEU A 8 12.94 70.89 31.52
CA LEU A 8 12.69 69.52 31.97
C LEU A 8 11.26 69.09 31.77
N LEU A 9 10.27 69.98 31.97
CA LEU A 9 8.88 69.68 31.71
C LEU A 9 8.55 69.53 30.21
N ILE A 10 9.21 70.33 29.36
CA ILE A 10 9.12 70.22 27.91
C ILE A 10 9.80 68.94 27.44
N LEU A 11 10.98 68.54 28.01
CA LEU A 11 11.61 67.26 27.69
C LEU A 11 10.76 66.07 28.13
N PHE A 12 10.04 66.15 29.23
CA PHE A 12 9.12 65.13 29.69
C PHE A 12 7.83 65.03 28.82
N LEU A 13 7.40 66.14 28.20
CA LEU A 13 6.30 66.16 27.25
C LEU A 13 6.64 65.61 25.86
N PHE A 14 7.93 65.60 25.48
CA PHE A 14 8.45 65.00 24.26
C PHE A 14 8.98 63.58 24.49
N ALA A 15 9.12 63.12 25.72
CA ALA A 15 9.42 61.75 26.10
C ALA A 15 8.11 60.96 26.39
N SER A 16 7.09 61.12 25.58
CA SER A 16 6.04 60.11 25.47
C SER A 16 6.76 58.88 24.88
N PRO A 17 6.87 57.77 25.58
CA PRO A 17 7.19 56.53 24.87
C PRO A 17 6.09 56.39 23.83
N ASP A 18 6.46 56.25 22.59
CA ASP A 18 5.55 55.67 21.57
C ASP A 18 5.05 54.37 22.21
N VAL A 19 3.87 54.40 22.80
CA VAL A 19 3.13 53.20 23.12
C VAL A 19 2.69 52.71 21.74
N ASP A 20 3.57 51.94 21.13
CA ASP A 20 3.17 51.12 20.00
C ASP A 20 1.89 50.42 20.46
N ALA A 21 0.74 50.85 19.96
CA ALA A 21 -0.53 50.24 20.28
C ALA A 21 -0.46 48.83 19.69
N GLN A 22 -0.07 47.91 20.53
CA GLN A 22 0.11 46.51 20.12
C GLN A 22 -1.19 46.06 19.46
N ARG A 23 -1.14 45.72 18.15
CA ARG A 23 -2.32 45.26 17.41
C ARG A 23 -2.95 44.05 18.11
N LYS A 24 -4.26 43.92 17.98
CA LYS A 24 -4.98 42.75 18.50
C LYS A 24 -4.48 41.46 17.84
N LYS A 25 -4.37 40.41 18.63
CA LYS A 25 -3.92 39.11 18.20
C LYS A 25 -5.04 38.32 17.50
N VAL A 26 -4.76 37.82 16.29
CA VAL A 26 -5.72 37.12 15.47
C VAL A 26 -5.48 35.59 15.54
N GLY A 27 -6.52 34.85 15.87
CA GLY A 27 -6.54 33.41 15.85
C GLY A 27 -7.41 32.86 14.72
N ILE A 28 -6.93 31.86 14.00
CA ILE A 28 -7.71 31.12 13.00
C ILE A 28 -8.11 29.75 13.52
N VAL A 29 -9.36 29.37 13.26
CA VAL A 29 -9.92 28.07 13.62
C VAL A 29 -10.34 27.31 12.38
N LEU A 30 -9.82 26.10 12.21
CA LEU A 30 -10.06 25.24 11.05
C LEU A 30 -10.78 23.97 11.49
N SER A 31 -12.05 23.82 11.12
CA SER A 31 -12.85 22.67 11.53
C SER A 31 -12.45 21.38 10.82
N GLY A 32 -12.83 20.23 11.39
CA GLY A 32 -12.72 18.93 10.74
C GLY A 32 -13.73 18.75 9.60
N GLY A 33 -13.43 17.84 8.69
CA GLY A 33 -14.32 17.57 7.55
C GLY A 33 -13.80 16.58 6.51
N GLY A 34 -12.71 15.87 6.80
CA GLY A 34 -12.07 14.97 5.83
C GLY A 34 -11.69 15.71 4.54
N ALA A 35 -11.98 15.14 3.36
CA ALA A 35 -11.67 15.78 2.07
C ALA A 35 -12.17 17.21 1.94
N LYS A 36 -13.30 17.56 2.58
CA LYS A 36 -13.84 18.92 2.56
C LYS A 36 -12.87 19.95 3.13
N GLY A 37 -11.93 19.53 3.98
CA GLY A 37 -10.92 20.40 4.59
C GLY A 37 -9.97 21.09 3.62
N VAL A 38 -9.87 20.66 2.38
CA VAL A 38 -9.09 21.37 1.37
C VAL A 38 -9.66 22.76 1.06
N ALA A 39 -10.94 23.02 1.41
CA ALA A 39 -11.56 24.35 1.30
C ALA A 39 -10.91 25.39 2.23
N HIS A 40 -10.30 24.98 3.35
CA HIS A 40 -9.51 25.86 4.20
C HIS A 40 -8.40 26.58 3.44
N ILE A 41 -7.75 25.87 2.49
CA ILE A 41 -6.68 26.42 1.65
C ILE A 41 -7.21 27.61 0.82
N GLY A 42 -8.43 27.48 0.28
CA GLY A 42 -9.06 28.57 -0.46
C GLY A 42 -9.31 29.80 0.41
N VAL A 43 -9.74 29.61 1.65
CA VAL A 43 -9.93 30.73 2.61
C VAL A 43 -8.58 31.36 2.97
N LEU A 44 -7.56 30.55 3.27
CA LEU A 44 -6.22 31.05 3.60
C LEU A 44 -5.61 31.90 2.48
N LYS A 45 -5.81 31.54 1.20
CA LYS A 45 -5.35 32.36 0.06
C LYS A 45 -5.91 33.77 0.09
N VAL A 46 -7.20 33.91 0.41
CA VAL A 46 -7.86 35.21 0.45
C VAL A 46 -7.44 36.01 1.69
N LEU A 47 -7.21 35.34 2.82
CA LEU A 47 -6.70 36.03 4.02
C LEU A 47 -5.25 36.51 3.83
N GLU A 48 -4.40 35.71 3.14
CA GLU A 48 -3.06 36.16 2.73
C GLU A 48 -3.12 37.35 1.78
N GLU A 49 -4.00 37.32 0.77
CA GLU A 49 -4.23 38.43 -0.17
C GLU A 49 -4.72 39.71 0.55
N ALA A 50 -5.52 39.56 1.56
CA ALA A 50 -6.01 40.68 2.37
C ALA A 50 -4.96 41.22 3.36
N GLY A 51 -3.81 40.55 3.51
CA GLY A 51 -2.74 40.91 4.44
C GLY A 51 -3.15 40.76 5.93
N ILE A 52 -3.98 39.75 6.24
CA ILE A 52 -4.41 39.47 7.61
C ILE A 52 -3.31 38.69 8.36
N PRO A 53 -2.81 39.19 9.50
CA PRO A 53 -1.90 38.44 10.35
C PRO A 53 -2.62 37.29 11.02
N ILE A 54 -1.94 36.13 11.11
CA ILE A 54 -2.41 34.99 11.88
C ILE A 54 -1.40 34.72 12.99
N ASP A 55 -1.81 34.96 14.24
CA ASP A 55 -0.95 34.81 15.42
C ASP A 55 -1.11 33.44 16.07
N TYR A 56 -2.27 32.80 15.94
CA TYR A 56 -2.60 31.51 16.55
C TYR A 56 -3.43 30.66 15.62
N ILE A 57 -3.22 29.35 15.65
CA ILE A 57 -4.00 28.41 14.85
C ILE A 57 -4.50 27.30 15.75
N SER A 58 -5.79 26.98 15.66
CA SER A 58 -6.32 25.73 16.19
C SER A 58 -7.07 24.94 15.10
N GLY A 59 -6.99 23.61 15.15
CA GLY A 59 -7.64 22.78 14.14
C GLY A 59 -8.04 21.40 14.63
N THR A 60 -9.03 20.83 13.95
CA THR A 60 -9.47 19.45 14.18
C THR A 60 -9.42 18.66 12.86
N SER A 61 -8.97 17.39 12.90
CA SER A 61 -8.95 16.50 11.73
C SER A 61 -8.20 17.12 10.52
N MET A 62 -8.84 17.29 9.38
CA MET A 62 -8.21 17.97 8.23
C MET A 62 -7.83 19.42 8.54
N GLY A 63 -8.58 20.09 9.41
CA GLY A 63 -8.20 21.43 9.90
C GLY A 63 -6.89 21.42 10.70
N ALA A 64 -6.61 20.35 11.45
CA ALA A 64 -5.33 20.15 12.13
C ALA A 64 -4.18 19.92 11.13
N ILE A 65 -4.45 19.23 10.02
CA ILE A 65 -3.46 19.00 8.97
C ILE A 65 -3.12 20.29 8.24
N VAL A 66 -4.13 21.00 7.73
CA VAL A 66 -3.94 22.28 7.01
C VAL A 66 -3.33 23.32 7.95
N GLY A 67 -3.85 23.44 9.18
CA GLY A 67 -3.37 24.38 10.19
C GLY A 67 -1.93 24.07 10.65
N GLY A 68 -1.61 22.82 10.91
CA GLY A 68 -0.27 22.39 11.33
C GLY A 68 0.78 22.63 10.24
N LEU A 69 0.45 22.33 8.98
CA LEU A 69 1.35 22.62 7.85
C LEU A 69 1.51 24.14 7.63
N TYR A 70 0.44 24.90 7.79
CA TYR A 70 0.51 26.37 7.72
C TYR A 70 1.36 26.93 8.86
N ALA A 71 1.21 26.38 10.07
CA ALA A 71 1.94 26.80 11.25
C ALA A 71 3.46 26.61 11.15
N VAL A 72 3.93 25.60 10.41
CA VAL A 72 5.36 25.34 10.15
C VAL A 72 5.91 26.12 8.95
N GLY A 73 5.09 26.97 8.29
CA GLY A 73 5.55 27.90 7.28
C GLY A 73 5.17 27.60 5.83
N TYR A 74 4.23 26.68 5.58
CA TYR A 74 3.67 26.52 4.23
C TYR A 74 2.62 27.59 3.97
N ASN A 75 2.78 28.39 2.92
CA ASN A 75 1.73 29.32 2.50
C ASN A 75 0.59 28.59 1.75
N ALA A 76 -0.55 29.26 1.60
CA ALA A 76 -1.75 28.68 1.00
C ALA A 76 -1.52 28.22 -0.46
N ARG A 77 -0.68 28.90 -1.25
CA ARG A 77 -0.35 28.51 -2.62
C ARG A 77 0.45 27.19 -2.65
N THR A 78 1.39 27.04 -1.74
CA THR A 78 2.17 25.79 -1.62
C THR A 78 1.29 24.64 -1.16
N LEU A 79 0.39 24.86 -0.18
CA LEU A 79 -0.58 23.86 0.28
C LEU A 79 -1.52 23.40 -0.85
N ASP A 80 -1.98 24.33 -1.70
CA ASP A 80 -2.78 24.01 -2.89
C ASP A 80 -2.01 23.10 -3.85
N SER A 81 -0.75 23.41 -4.12
CA SER A 81 0.10 22.57 -4.96
C SER A 81 0.33 21.18 -4.35
N LEU A 82 0.62 21.12 -3.04
CA LEU A 82 0.86 19.88 -2.32
C LEU A 82 -0.36 18.95 -2.34
N VAL A 83 -1.55 19.46 -2.08
CA VAL A 83 -2.77 18.64 -2.02
C VAL A 83 -3.14 18.04 -3.37
N ARG A 84 -2.87 18.76 -4.47
CA ARG A 84 -3.11 18.30 -5.85
C ARG A 84 -2.14 17.23 -6.31
N LEU A 85 -0.90 17.25 -5.83
CA LEU A 85 0.14 16.28 -6.19
C LEU A 85 -0.02 14.92 -5.51
N GLN A 86 -0.86 14.82 -4.46
CA GLN A 86 -0.99 13.59 -3.67
C GLN A 86 -1.76 12.48 -4.40
N ASN A 87 -1.29 11.27 -4.22
CA ASN A 87 -2.03 10.06 -4.56
C ASN A 87 -2.92 9.63 -3.38
N TRP A 88 -4.07 10.30 -3.22
CA TRP A 88 -4.97 10.11 -2.10
C TRP A 88 -5.42 8.66 -1.91
N PRO A 89 -5.77 7.88 -2.96
CA PRO A 89 -6.10 6.46 -2.79
C PRO A 89 -4.96 5.62 -2.19
N PHE A 90 -3.71 5.99 -2.44
CA PHE A 90 -2.55 5.34 -1.84
C PHE A 90 -2.35 5.78 -0.38
N LEU A 91 -2.40 7.09 -0.12
CA LEU A 91 -2.20 7.66 1.23
C LEU A 91 -3.26 7.19 2.24
N LEU A 92 -4.50 7.06 1.78
CA LEU A 92 -5.63 6.58 2.59
C LEU A 92 -5.75 5.05 2.58
N SER A 93 -4.64 4.35 2.37
CA SER A 93 -4.55 2.88 2.41
C SER A 93 -3.25 2.45 3.09
N ASP A 94 -3.18 1.17 3.50
CA ASP A 94 -1.95 0.56 4.01
C ASP A 94 -1.12 -0.12 2.90
N ARG A 95 -1.37 0.22 1.64
CA ARG A 95 -0.64 -0.34 0.51
C ARG A 95 0.82 0.07 0.54
N VAL A 96 1.67 -0.90 0.24
CA VAL A 96 3.11 -0.69 0.07
C VAL A 96 3.43 -0.87 -1.41
N TYR A 97 4.26 -0.01 -1.96
CA TYR A 97 4.76 -0.20 -3.32
C TYR A 97 5.51 -1.51 -3.42
N ARG A 98 5.22 -2.31 -4.45
CA ARG A 98 5.76 -3.65 -4.62
C ARG A 98 7.29 -3.71 -4.58
N TYR A 99 7.97 -2.68 -5.04
CA TYR A 99 9.44 -2.58 -4.95
C TYR A 99 10.00 -2.41 -3.53
N ASN A 100 9.15 -2.06 -2.55
CA ASN A 100 9.50 -2.01 -1.13
C ASN A 100 9.17 -3.31 -0.38
N LEU A 101 8.49 -4.25 -1.03
CA LEU A 101 8.17 -5.55 -0.44
C LEU A 101 9.36 -6.50 -0.56
N PRO A 102 9.67 -7.28 0.48
CA PRO A 102 10.57 -8.43 0.34
C PRO A 102 9.91 -9.50 -0.54
N PHE A 103 10.74 -10.37 -1.12
CA PHE A 103 10.27 -11.37 -2.07
C PHE A 103 9.14 -12.26 -1.50
N SER A 104 9.25 -12.69 -0.24
CA SER A 104 8.23 -13.52 0.42
C SER A 104 6.85 -12.84 0.51
N GLU A 105 6.84 -11.51 0.72
CA GLU A 105 5.60 -10.73 0.75
C GLU A 105 5.05 -10.49 -0.67
N LYS A 106 5.92 -10.39 -1.68
CA LYS A 106 5.47 -10.32 -3.08
C LYS A 106 4.74 -11.58 -3.53
N GLU A 107 5.18 -12.75 -3.07
CA GLU A 107 4.53 -14.04 -3.37
C GLU A 107 3.15 -14.19 -2.69
N SER A 108 3.00 -13.68 -1.46
CA SER A 108 1.77 -13.83 -0.68
C SER A 108 0.74 -12.73 -0.92
N ASN A 109 1.17 -11.53 -1.32
CA ASN A 109 0.28 -10.41 -1.56
C ASN A 109 -0.65 -10.63 -2.77
N GLU A 110 -1.84 -10.04 -2.67
CA GLU A 110 -2.85 -10.07 -3.74
C GLU A 110 -3.28 -11.49 -4.17
N LYS A 111 -3.35 -12.41 -3.19
CA LYS A 111 -3.99 -13.73 -3.32
C LYS A 111 -5.32 -13.78 -2.57
N TYR A 112 -5.43 -12.98 -1.52
CA TYR A 112 -6.56 -13.00 -0.61
C TYR A 112 -7.43 -11.75 -0.78
N LEU A 113 -8.73 -11.97 -0.71
CA LEU A 113 -9.74 -10.90 -0.69
C LEU A 113 -9.85 -10.26 0.69
N ILE A 114 -9.73 -11.10 1.73
CA ILE A 114 -9.82 -10.69 3.13
C ILE A 114 -8.65 -11.33 3.89
N SER A 115 -7.98 -10.51 4.72
CA SER A 115 -6.95 -10.96 5.65
C SER A 115 -7.23 -10.38 7.02
N MET A 116 -7.45 -11.26 8.01
CA MET A 116 -7.75 -10.89 9.39
C MET A 116 -6.59 -11.31 10.29
N PRO A 117 -6.02 -10.40 11.10
CA PRO A 117 -5.00 -10.77 12.07
C PRO A 117 -5.61 -11.62 13.18
N LEU A 118 -4.86 -12.62 13.62
CA LEU A 118 -5.18 -13.41 14.80
C LEU A 118 -4.43 -12.83 16.02
N GLY A 119 -5.17 -12.43 17.04
CA GLY A 119 -4.58 -11.92 18.28
C GLY A 119 -3.91 -13.03 19.10
N GLU A 120 -2.82 -12.75 19.79
CA GLU A 120 -2.19 -13.69 20.73
C GLU A 120 -3.17 -14.07 21.85
N GLY A 121 -3.68 -15.31 21.83
CA GLY A 121 -4.56 -15.87 22.85
C GLY A 121 -6.00 -15.34 22.92
N LYS A 122 -6.44 -14.48 21.99
CA LYS A 122 -7.76 -13.83 22.03
C LYS A 122 -8.69 -14.11 20.83
N GLY A 123 -8.36 -15.10 19.98
CA GLY A 123 -9.16 -15.42 18.80
C GLY A 123 -9.03 -14.38 17.66
N ILE A 124 -10.07 -14.25 16.84
CA ILE A 124 -10.11 -13.30 15.73
C ILE A 124 -10.21 -11.88 16.29
N SER A 125 -9.19 -11.06 16.06
CA SER A 125 -9.17 -9.65 16.45
C SER A 125 -9.70 -8.82 15.28
N VAL A 126 -10.85 -8.20 15.45
CA VAL A 126 -11.32 -7.18 14.50
C VAL A 126 -10.49 -5.93 14.74
N PRO A 127 -9.77 -5.40 13.72
CA PRO A 127 -8.99 -4.18 13.91
C PRO A 127 -9.90 -3.00 14.25
N ALA A 128 -9.44 -2.13 15.15
CA ALA A 128 -10.18 -0.92 15.55
C ALA A 128 -10.33 0.12 14.41
N GLY A 129 -9.67 -0.10 13.27
CA GLY A 129 -9.77 0.69 12.04
C GLY A 129 -9.26 -0.11 10.86
N PHE A 130 -9.83 0.14 9.68
CA PHE A 130 -9.46 -0.57 8.44
C PHE A 130 -8.08 -0.18 7.92
N VAL A 131 -7.59 1.03 8.24
CA VAL A 131 -6.31 1.58 7.77
C VAL A 131 -5.45 1.97 8.96
N SER A 132 -4.21 1.48 9.03
CA SER A 132 -3.26 1.88 10.09
C SER A 132 -2.84 3.34 9.96
N GLY A 133 -2.84 3.88 8.73
CA GLY A 133 -2.49 5.27 8.42
C GLY A 133 -0.99 5.51 8.32
N GLN A 134 -0.18 4.48 8.10
CA GLN A 134 1.27 4.61 7.96
C GLN A 134 1.67 5.53 6.80
N ASN A 135 0.99 5.42 5.65
CA ASN A 135 1.33 6.24 4.48
C ASN A 135 1.05 7.73 4.71
N ILE A 136 -0.04 8.06 5.38
CA ILE A 136 -0.37 9.45 5.72
C ILE A 136 0.57 9.99 6.81
N TYR A 137 0.96 9.16 7.78
CA TYR A 137 1.95 9.52 8.78
C TYR A 137 3.32 9.81 8.14
N ASN A 138 3.76 8.98 7.19
CA ASN A 138 4.99 9.20 6.44
C ASN A 138 4.97 10.55 5.69
N LEU A 139 3.82 10.89 5.06
CA LEU A 139 3.65 12.19 4.42
C LEU A 139 3.77 13.34 5.43
N PHE A 140 3.13 13.25 6.59
CA PHE A 140 3.24 14.29 7.61
C PHE A 140 4.68 14.43 8.11
N SER A 141 5.36 13.31 8.36
CA SER A 141 6.76 13.31 8.77
C SER A 141 7.67 13.96 7.72
N GLU A 142 7.39 13.73 6.42
CA GLU A 142 8.10 14.39 5.32
C GLU A 142 7.86 15.91 5.29
N LEU A 143 6.59 16.31 5.39
CA LEU A 143 6.20 17.72 5.30
C LEU A 143 6.56 18.55 6.54
N THR A 144 6.81 17.92 7.67
CA THR A 144 7.19 18.59 8.91
C THR A 144 8.66 18.34 9.31
N ILE A 145 9.53 18.05 8.33
CA ILE A 145 10.95 17.84 8.61
C ILE A 145 11.53 19.06 9.34
N GLY A 146 12.34 18.82 10.35
CA GLY A 146 12.83 19.86 11.28
C GLY A 146 11.92 20.13 12.48
N TYR A 147 10.73 19.53 12.54
CA TYR A 147 9.78 19.61 13.66
C TYR A 147 9.36 18.21 14.15
N HIS A 148 10.29 17.24 14.05
CA HIS A 148 10.04 15.85 14.43
C HIS A 148 10.32 15.53 15.88
N ASP A 149 11.03 16.40 16.56
CA ASP A 149 11.34 16.21 17.99
C ASP A 149 10.09 16.49 18.83
N SER A 150 10.12 16.05 20.08
CA SER A 150 9.12 16.47 21.06
C SER A 150 9.33 17.94 21.39
N LEU A 151 8.45 18.79 20.92
CA LEU A 151 8.53 20.25 21.05
C LEU A 151 7.20 20.85 21.46
N SER A 152 7.25 22.04 22.03
CA SER A 152 6.04 22.85 22.25
C SER A 152 5.61 23.50 20.93
N PHE A 153 4.38 23.24 20.50
CA PHE A 153 3.82 23.84 19.29
C PHE A 153 3.56 25.35 19.43
N GLN A 154 3.73 25.88 20.64
CA GLN A 154 3.73 27.33 20.89
C GLN A 154 4.99 28.01 20.32
N HIS A 155 6.05 27.25 20.05
CA HIS A 155 7.32 27.73 19.47
C HIS A 155 7.42 27.52 17.96
N LEU A 156 6.34 27.02 17.31
CA LEU A 156 6.28 26.98 15.86
C LEU A 156 6.26 28.42 15.30
N PRO A 157 6.62 28.63 14.02
CA PRO A 157 6.52 29.93 13.37
C PRO A 157 5.18 30.65 13.60
N ILE A 158 4.07 29.90 13.63
CA ILE A 158 2.80 30.32 14.19
C ILE A 158 2.41 29.30 15.27
N PRO A 159 2.17 29.76 16.53
CA PRO A 159 1.65 28.93 17.60
C PRO A 159 0.43 28.11 17.19
N PHE A 160 0.46 26.80 17.46
CA PHE A 160 -0.52 25.86 16.99
C PHE A 160 -1.03 24.93 18.09
N SER A 161 -2.29 24.52 17.97
CA SER A 161 -2.85 23.41 18.75
C SER A 161 -3.84 22.62 17.90
N CYS A 162 -3.93 21.33 18.13
CA CYS A 162 -4.94 20.49 17.48
C CYS A 162 -5.70 19.64 18.50
N VAL A 163 -6.88 19.19 18.11
CA VAL A 163 -7.78 18.47 19.01
C VAL A 163 -7.89 17.01 18.59
N ALA A 164 -7.78 16.12 19.56
CA ALA A 164 -8.14 14.71 19.49
C ALA A 164 -9.18 14.37 20.57
N ALA A 165 -9.78 13.19 20.52
CA ALA A 165 -10.63 12.66 21.57
C ALA A 165 -10.03 11.40 22.17
N ASN A 166 -10.01 11.28 23.51
CA ASN A 166 -9.57 10.05 24.16
C ASN A 166 -10.75 9.08 24.32
N MET A 167 -10.68 7.93 23.67
CA MET A 167 -11.74 6.91 23.71
C MET A 167 -11.88 6.21 25.09
N VAL A 168 -10.88 6.34 25.96
CA VAL A 168 -10.92 5.71 27.30
C VAL A 168 -11.92 6.42 28.22
N ASP A 169 -11.97 7.75 28.16
CA ASP A 169 -12.80 8.57 29.04
C ASP A 169 -13.74 9.56 28.30
N GLY A 170 -13.69 9.56 26.97
CA GLY A 170 -14.51 10.40 26.11
C GLY A 170 -14.16 11.88 26.13
N LYS A 171 -13.02 12.28 26.72
CA LYS A 171 -12.64 13.68 26.89
C LYS A 171 -11.89 14.20 25.65
N GLU A 172 -12.03 15.49 25.46
CA GLU A 172 -11.20 16.26 24.56
C GLU A 172 -9.74 16.27 25.03
N VAL A 173 -8.82 16.11 24.07
CA VAL A 173 -7.37 16.23 24.28
C VAL A 173 -6.85 17.31 23.35
N VAL A 174 -6.48 18.45 23.93
CA VAL A 174 -5.82 19.53 23.20
C VAL A 174 -4.33 19.23 23.16
N MET A 175 -3.79 18.97 21.97
CA MET A 175 -2.39 18.70 21.74
C MET A 175 -1.68 20.00 21.32
N SER A 176 -0.86 20.53 22.21
CA SER A 176 -0.06 21.75 22.05
C SER A 176 1.45 21.51 22.16
N ASP A 177 1.84 20.25 22.29
CA ASP A 177 3.21 19.80 22.40
C ASP A 177 3.37 18.35 21.90
N GLY A 178 4.60 17.85 21.87
CA GLY A 178 4.96 16.50 21.44
C GLY A 178 5.45 16.46 19.99
N ILE A 179 5.18 15.34 19.32
CA ILE A 179 5.60 15.09 17.93
C ILE A 179 4.50 15.55 16.99
N LEU A 180 4.73 16.63 16.25
CA LEU A 180 3.72 17.28 15.40
C LEU A 180 3.05 16.32 14.37
N PRO A 181 3.78 15.50 13.59
CA PRO A 181 3.14 14.51 12.70
C PRO A 181 2.23 13.52 13.44
N LEU A 182 2.58 13.15 14.68
CA LEU A 182 1.78 12.23 15.49
C LEU A 182 0.50 12.92 16.00
N ALA A 183 0.58 14.17 16.42
CA ALA A 183 -0.55 14.97 16.84
C ALA A 183 -1.56 15.16 15.70
N MET A 184 -1.11 15.54 14.49
CA MET A 184 -1.94 15.61 13.29
C MET A 184 -2.57 14.26 12.96
N ARG A 185 -1.80 13.15 13.06
CA ARG A 185 -2.31 11.80 12.81
C ARG A 185 -3.36 11.38 13.84
N ALA A 186 -3.20 11.74 15.09
CA ALA A 186 -4.19 11.47 16.15
C ALA A 186 -5.50 12.24 15.90
N SER A 187 -5.38 13.53 15.60
CA SER A 187 -6.52 14.41 15.32
C SER A 187 -7.39 13.96 14.14
N MET A 188 -6.82 13.20 13.17
CA MET A 188 -7.54 12.69 12.00
C MET A 188 -7.95 11.22 12.08
N ALA A 189 -7.77 10.55 13.20
CA ALA A 189 -8.03 9.13 13.38
C ALA A 189 -9.53 8.80 13.47
N ILE A 190 -10.27 8.94 12.36
CA ILE A 190 -11.72 8.69 12.29
C ILE A 190 -12.01 7.24 12.69
N PRO A 191 -12.80 6.99 13.74
CA PRO A 191 -13.15 5.64 14.18
C PRO A 191 -13.74 4.78 13.07
N GLY A 192 -13.31 3.51 12.99
CA GLY A 192 -13.70 2.59 11.93
C GLY A 192 -12.93 2.79 10.62
N ALA A 193 -12.54 4.00 10.24
CA ALA A 193 -11.72 4.24 9.05
C ALA A 193 -10.23 4.06 9.36
N PHE A 194 -9.73 4.78 10.35
CA PHE A 194 -8.32 4.72 10.75
C PHE A 194 -8.14 4.10 12.12
N ALA A 195 -7.03 3.38 12.30
CA ALA A 195 -6.63 2.87 13.60
C ALA A 195 -6.36 4.03 14.58
N PRO A 196 -6.82 3.94 15.85
CA PRO A 196 -6.51 4.90 16.88
C PRO A 196 -5.00 5.07 17.10
N VAL A 197 -4.60 6.24 17.55
CA VAL A 197 -3.22 6.50 17.99
C VAL A 197 -3.12 6.23 19.48
N LEU A 198 -2.22 5.32 19.84
CA LEU A 198 -1.90 5.05 21.24
C LEU A 198 -0.80 6.02 21.66
N LEU A 199 -1.07 6.85 22.63
CA LEU A 199 -0.11 7.78 23.22
C LEU A 199 -0.22 7.68 24.76
N ASP A 200 0.86 7.23 25.39
CA ASP A 200 0.89 6.89 26.81
C ASP A 200 -0.26 5.91 27.18
N SER A 201 -1.15 6.31 28.08
CA SER A 201 -2.34 5.52 28.44
C SER A 201 -3.62 5.90 27.69
N MET A 202 -3.53 6.82 26.71
CA MET A 202 -4.65 7.31 25.94
C MET A 202 -4.83 6.55 24.63
N VAL A 203 -6.07 6.40 24.21
CA VAL A 203 -6.48 5.86 22.91
C VAL A 203 -7.10 6.99 22.12
N LEU A 204 -6.28 7.67 21.31
CA LEU A 204 -6.67 8.90 20.63
C LEU A 204 -7.34 8.62 19.29
N VAL A 205 -8.46 9.28 19.05
CA VAL A 205 -9.22 9.29 17.82
C VAL A 205 -9.51 10.71 17.36
N ASP A 206 -10.15 10.85 16.18
CA ASP A 206 -10.50 12.14 15.58
C ASP A 206 -11.22 13.06 16.58
N GLY A 207 -10.71 14.29 16.68
CA GLY A 207 -11.23 15.30 17.60
C GLY A 207 -12.65 15.78 17.30
N GLY A 208 -13.16 15.50 16.09
CA GLY A 208 -14.52 15.84 15.71
C GLY A 208 -15.60 15.25 16.63
N ILE A 209 -15.27 14.17 17.34
CA ILE A 209 -16.16 13.54 18.33
C ILE A 209 -16.37 14.44 19.56
N SER A 210 -15.36 15.20 19.97
CA SER A 210 -15.39 16.04 21.18
C SER A 210 -15.52 17.52 20.82
N ASN A 211 -14.68 18.03 19.92
CA ASN A 211 -14.65 19.45 19.55
C ASN A 211 -14.21 19.61 18.08
N ASN A 212 -15.19 19.61 17.17
CA ASN A 212 -14.92 19.73 15.73
C ASN A 212 -14.56 21.15 15.27
N PHE A 213 -14.84 22.17 16.09
CA PHE A 213 -14.63 23.59 15.78
C PHE A 213 -14.03 24.31 16.99
N PRO A 214 -12.69 24.19 17.23
CA PRO A 214 -12.04 24.51 18.50
C PRO A 214 -11.73 26.00 18.66
N VAL A 215 -12.79 26.87 18.70
CA VAL A 215 -12.68 28.32 18.92
C VAL A 215 -12.22 28.64 20.33
N ASP A 216 -12.72 27.91 21.31
CA ASP A 216 -12.28 28.02 22.70
C ASP A 216 -10.79 27.74 22.88
N VAL A 217 -10.24 26.80 22.14
CA VAL A 217 -8.81 26.48 22.18
C VAL A 217 -7.98 27.68 21.70
N VAL A 218 -8.27 28.27 20.56
CA VAL A 218 -7.49 29.41 20.05
C VAL A 218 -7.65 30.66 20.93
N LYS A 219 -8.83 30.89 21.55
CA LYS A 219 -9.03 31.95 22.55
C LYS A 219 -8.17 31.73 23.80
N ASN A 220 -8.07 30.47 24.27
CA ASN A 220 -7.23 30.13 25.40
C ASN A 220 -5.73 30.29 25.07
N MET A 221 -5.31 30.21 23.79
CA MET A 221 -3.96 30.52 23.35
C MET A 221 -3.64 32.02 23.39
N GLY A 222 -4.63 32.87 23.49
CA GLY A 222 -4.47 34.32 23.59
C GLY A 222 -5.02 35.12 22.40
N ALA A 223 -5.83 34.52 21.52
CA ALA A 223 -6.47 35.21 20.42
C ALA A 223 -7.55 36.20 20.93
N GLU A 224 -7.43 37.46 20.55
CA GLU A 224 -8.39 38.50 20.86
C GLU A 224 -9.53 38.60 19.80
N ILE A 225 -9.15 38.30 18.55
CA ILE A 225 -10.04 38.21 17.38
C ILE A 225 -9.97 36.81 16.80
N THR A 226 -11.09 36.20 16.47
CA THR A 226 -11.17 34.86 15.94
C THR A 226 -11.81 34.80 14.56
N ILE A 227 -11.10 34.14 13.60
CA ILE A 227 -11.62 33.82 12.28
C ILE A 227 -11.90 32.33 12.26
N GLY A 228 -13.15 31.93 12.08
CA GLY A 228 -13.55 30.53 12.07
C GLY A 228 -13.98 30.04 10.69
N VAL A 229 -13.33 29.00 10.20
CA VAL A 229 -13.68 28.32 8.95
C VAL A 229 -14.34 26.98 9.29
N ASP A 230 -15.63 26.92 9.13
CA ASP A 230 -16.46 25.77 9.46
C ASP A 230 -16.92 25.03 8.19
N LEU A 231 -16.69 23.73 8.14
CA LEU A 231 -17.04 22.86 7.00
C LEU A 231 -18.32 22.06 7.24
N SER A 232 -18.99 22.25 8.36
CA SER A 232 -20.23 21.55 8.66
C SER A 232 -21.37 22.06 7.76
N ASN A 233 -22.14 21.13 7.21
CA ASN A 233 -23.34 21.43 6.43
C ASN A 233 -24.62 21.12 7.22
N GLY A 234 -24.53 21.07 8.56
CA GLY A 234 -25.61 20.60 9.43
C GLY A 234 -25.71 19.07 9.47
N LEU A 235 -26.78 18.56 10.04
CA LEU A 235 -27.06 17.13 10.09
C LEU A 235 -27.49 16.63 8.71
N LYS A 236 -27.16 15.38 8.41
CA LYS A 236 -27.57 14.71 7.18
C LYS A 236 -29.04 14.30 7.24
N ASP A 237 -29.71 14.34 6.11
CA ASP A 237 -31.01 13.73 5.88
C ASP A 237 -30.89 12.19 5.72
N ALA A 238 -32.02 11.51 5.56
CA ALA A 238 -32.08 10.06 5.40
C ALA A 238 -31.24 9.55 4.21
N ASP A 239 -31.21 10.31 3.11
CA ASP A 239 -30.45 9.93 1.91
C ASP A 239 -28.95 10.00 2.14
N GLY A 240 -28.48 10.91 2.99
CA GLY A 240 -27.06 11.01 3.38
C GLY A 240 -26.57 9.91 4.31
N LEU A 241 -27.46 9.05 4.83
CA LEU A 241 -27.16 7.98 5.79
C LEU A 241 -27.08 6.58 5.15
N ASN A 242 -27.13 6.47 3.84
CA ASN A 242 -27.08 5.21 3.10
C ASN A 242 -25.66 4.58 3.02
N SER A 243 -24.66 5.11 3.74
CA SER A 243 -23.30 4.60 3.76
C SER A 243 -22.73 4.60 5.18
N ILE A 244 -21.80 3.68 5.45
CA ILE A 244 -21.08 3.62 6.73
C ILE A 244 -20.39 4.97 7.02
N VAL A 245 -19.79 5.59 6.01
CA VAL A 245 -19.14 6.91 6.14
C VAL A 245 -20.17 7.97 6.57
N GLY A 246 -21.34 7.98 5.94
CA GLY A 246 -22.42 8.89 6.28
C GLY A 246 -22.91 8.74 7.73
N VAL A 247 -23.08 7.49 8.17
CA VAL A 247 -23.50 7.18 9.56
C VAL A 247 -22.42 7.61 10.56
N VAL A 248 -21.15 7.33 10.30
CA VAL A 248 -20.04 7.74 11.19
C VAL A 248 -19.91 9.25 11.27
N GLU A 249 -20.02 9.97 10.14
CA GLU A 249 -20.05 11.46 10.14
C GLU A 249 -21.21 12.02 10.98
N GLN A 250 -22.40 11.43 10.88
CA GLN A 250 -23.58 11.86 11.65
C GLN A 250 -23.41 11.61 13.15
N LEU A 251 -22.90 10.42 13.54
CA LEU A 251 -22.61 10.12 14.94
C LEU A 251 -21.56 11.07 15.52
N THR A 252 -20.50 11.34 14.76
CA THR A 252 -19.48 12.33 15.15
C THR A 252 -20.09 13.72 15.35
N ALA A 253 -20.98 14.16 14.45
CA ALA A 253 -21.68 15.43 14.57
C ALA A 253 -22.59 15.48 15.80
N PHE A 254 -23.31 14.40 16.13
CA PHE A 254 -24.14 14.35 17.34
C PHE A 254 -23.31 14.45 18.62
N MET A 255 -22.19 13.72 18.68
CA MET A 255 -21.32 13.71 19.87
C MET A 255 -20.69 15.09 20.11
N GLY A 256 -20.22 15.76 19.06
CA GLY A 256 -19.59 17.08 19.11
C GLY A 256 -20.57 18.27 19.17
N MET A 257 -21.89 18.05 19.10
CA MET A 257 -22.90 19.12 18.92
C MET A 257 -22.84 20.18 20.02
N ARG A 258 -22.64 19.80 21.27
CA ARG A 258 -22.59 20.70 22.41
C ARG A 258 -21.42 21.68 22.33
N SER A 259 -20.22 21.16 22.08
CA SER A 259 -19.00 21.97 21.90
C SER A 259 -19.13 22.88 20.67
N TYR A 260 -19.62 22.33 19.56
CA TYR A 260 -19.85 23.06 18.33
C TYR A 260 -20.77 24.30 18.52
N THR A 261 -21.92 24.12 19.16
CA THR A 261 -22.88 25.23 19.39
C THR A 261 -22.27 26.33 20.26
N LYS A 262 -21.55 25.94 21.31
CA LYS A 262 -20.82 26.89 22.18
C LYS A 262 -19.76 27.66 21.37
N ASN A 263 -18.93 26.96 20.66
CA ASN A 263 -17.78 27.51 19.93
C ASN A 263 -18.22 28.42 18.77
N LYS A 264 -19.28 28.05 18.05
CA LYS A 264 -19.84 28.89 16.98
C LYS A 264 -20.26 30.26 17.46
N ALA A 265 -20.75 30.38 18.71
CA ALA A 265 -21.14 31.67 19.31
C ALA A 265 -19.95 32.54 19.72
N LEU A 266 -18.75 31.99 19.79
CA LEU A 266 -17.53 32.68 20.22
C LEU A 266 -16.71 33.26 19.06
N VAL A 267 -17.07 32.95 17.80
CA VAL A 267 -16.30 33.36 16.61
C VAL A 267 -16.68 34.78 16.19
N ASP A 268 -15.67 35.61 15.89
CA ASP A 268 -15.89 37.00 15.47
C ASP A 268 -16.15 37.07 13.94
N LEU A 269 -15.40 36.36 13.12
CA LEU A 269 -15.66 36.25 11.68
C LEU A 269 -15.89 34.78 11.28
N TYR A 270 -17.14 34.45 11.04
CA TYR A 270 -17.55 33.08 10.66
C TYR A 270 -17.65 32.91 9.15
N MET A 271 -17.00 31.89 8.62
CA MET A 271 -17.04 31.50 7.22
C MET A 271 -17.43 30.03 7.08
N ASN A 272 -18.47 29.75 6.27
CA ASN A 272 -18.93 28.40 6.00
C ASN A 272 -19.07 28.18 4.49
N PRO A 273 -18.07 27.53 3.83
CA PRO A 273 -18.16 27.19 2.41
C PRO A 273 -19.31 26.23 2.15
N ASN A 274 -20.10 26.47 1.10
CA ASN A 274 -21.13 25.52 0.68
C ASN A 274 -20.48 24.30 0.01
N LEU A 275 -20.35 23.22 0.76
CA LEU A 275 -19.74 21.97 0.30
C LEU A 275 -20.76 20.83 0.09
N LYS A 276 -22.05 21.18 -0.16
CA LYS A 276 -23.07 20.19 -0.52
C LYS A 276 -22.64 19.38 -1.75
N GLY A 277 -22.91 18.08 -1.69
CA GLY A 277 -22.50 17.12 -2.73
C GLY A 277 -21.12 16.47 -2.50
N TYR A 278 -20.35 16.93 -1.50
CA TYR A 278 -19.07 16.33 -1.12
C TYR A 278 -19.11 15.69 0.26
N THR A 279 -18.38 14.59 0.40
CA THR A 279 -18.23 13.84 1.65
C THR A 279 -16.78 13.90 2.16
N ALA A 280 -16.51 13.39 3.35
CA ALA A 280 -15.15 13.24 3.89
C ALA A 280 -14.21 12.38 3.00
N ALA A 281 -14.76 11.61 2.08
CA ALA A 281 -14.00 10.73 1.16
C ALA A 281 -13.83 11.28 -0.27
N SER A 282 -14.26 12.53 -0.55
CA SER A 282 -14.26 13.11 -1.90
C SER A 282 -12.88 13.65 -2.31
N PHE A 283 -11.90 12.75 -2.49
CA PHE A 283 -10.51 13.07 -2.87
C PHE A 283 -10.21 12.93 -4.37
N THR A 284 -11.19 13.17 -5.26
CA THR A 284 -10.89 13.24 -6.69
C THR A 284 -10.29 14.60 -7.07
N PRO A 285 -9.46 14.71 -8.13
CA PRO A 285 -8.87 15.99 -8.54
C PRO A 285 -9.93 17.08 -8.75
N GLU A 286 -11.04 16.75 -9.42
CA GLU A 286 -12.13 17.68 -9.72
C GLU A 286 -12.84 18.14 -8.44
N ALA A 287 -13.01 17.24 -7.45
CA ALA A 287 -13.59 17.56 -6.17
C ALA A 287 -12.68 18.51 -5.37
N ILE A 288 -11.39 18.23 -5.33
CA ILE A 288 -10.38 19.08 -4.67
C ILE A 288 -10.39 20.48 -5.28
N ASP A 289 -10.35 20.60 -6.60
CA ASP A 289 -10.40 21.88 -7.31
C ASP A 289 -11.64 22.68 -6.95
N THR A 290 -12.80 22.03 -6.96
CA THR A 290 -14.08 22.71 -6.66
C THR A 290 -14.15 23.11 -5.19
N MET A 291 -13.69 22.29 -4.25
CA MET A 291 -13.76 22.62 -2.82
C MET A 291 -12.82 23.78 -2.47
N ILE A 292 -11.60 23.83 -3.01
CA ILE A 292 -10.70 24.97 -2.83
C ILE A 292 -11.36 26.25 -3.36
N LEU A 293 -11.91 26.20 -4.58
CA LEU A 293 -12.61 27.35 -5.18
C LEU A 293 -13.81 27.81 -4.35
N ARG A 294 -14.57 26.89 -3.74
CA ARG A 294 -15.68 27.25 -2.85
C ARG A 294 -15.19 27.91 -1.55
N GLY A 295 -14.01 27.51 -1.04
CA GLY A 295 -13.32 28.19 0.05
C GLY A 295 -12.93 29.62 -0.32
N GLU A 296 -12.33 29.83 -1.51
CA GLU A 296 -12.01 31.18 -2.00
C GLU A 296 -13.27 32.04 -2.15
N ARG A 297 -14.35 31.48 -2.73
CA ARG A 297 -15.60 32.21 -2.92
C ARG A 297 -16.23 32.70 -1.63
N VAL A 298 -16.27 31.88 -0.57
CA VAL A 298 -16.86 32.32 0.71
C VAL A 298 -16.01 33.38 1.37
N ALA A 299 -14.70 33.34 1.27
CA ALA A 299 -13.83 34.37 1.82
C ALA A 299 -13.95 35.66 1.02
N ARG A 300 -13.99 35.63 -0.31
CA ARG A 300 -14.24 36.81 -1.15
C ARG A 300 -15.62 37.43 -0.92
N ALA A 301 -16.66 36.63 -0.69
CA ALA A 301 -17.98 37.12 -0.34
C ALA A 301 -18.01 37.80 1.02
N ASN A 302 -17.02 37.59 1.87
CA ASN A 302 -16.84 38.26 3.16
C ASN A 302 -15.72 39.33 3.14
N TRP A 303 -15.26 39.75 1.93
CA TRP A 303 -14.13 40.67 1.79
C TRP A 303 -14.29 41.95 2.62
N ASP A 304 -15.44 42.62 2.57
CA ASP A 304 -15.70 43.85 3.34
C ASP A 304 -15.60 43.61 4.86
N LYS A 305 -16.07 42.45 5.32
CA LYS A 305 -15.93 42.08 6.73
C LYS A 305 -14.49 41.80 7.12
N ILE A 306 -13.71 41.18 6.22
CA ILE A 306 -12.27 40.94 6.40
C ILE A 306 -11.54 42.28 6.49
N MET A 307 -11.84 43.23 5.60
CA MET A 307 -11.19 44.53 5.62
C MET A 307 -11.60 45.35 6.86
N LYS A 308 -12.88 45.27 7.29
CA LYS A 308 -13.32 45.88 8.56
C LYS A 308 -12.59 45.27 9.75
N LEU A 309 -12.46 43.93 9.80
CA LEU A 309 -11.70 43.24 10.85
C LEU A 309 -10.23 43.68 10.82
N LYS A 310 -9.63 43.91 9.64
CA LYS A 310 -8.27 44.42 9.49
C LYS A 310 -8.11 45.80 10.18
N GLN A 311 -9.08 46.68 10.04
CA GLN A 311 -9.10 47.96 10.74
C GLN A 311 -9.28 47.79 12.26
N GLU A 312 -10.16 46.87 12.69
CA GLU A 312 -10.40 46.57 14.11
C GLU A 312 -9.17 46.02 14.86
N ILE A 313 -8.27 45.34 14.16
CA ILE A 313 -6.98 44.86 14.70
C ILE A 313 -5.89 45.95 14.71
N GLY A 314 -6.16 47.12 14.17
CA GLY A 314 -5.27 48.28 14.19
C GLY A 314 -4.36 48.39 12.96
N LEU A 315 -4.69 47.76 11.82
CA LEU A 315 -3.94 47.81 10.55
C LEU A 315 -4.68 48.68 9.53
N SER A 316 -3.90 49.37 8.68
CA SER A 316 -4.43 50.08 7.53
C SER A 316 -4.80 49.12 6.40
N GLU A 317 -5.66 49.53 5.47
CA GLU A 317 -6.09 48.71 4.34
C GLU A 317 -4.91 48.27 3.44
N SER A 318 -3.94 49.18 3.24
CA SER A 318 -2.75 48.93 2.40
C SER A 318 -1.65 48.15 3.08
N GLU A 319 -1.70 47.92 4.39
CA GLU A 319 -0.69 47.25 5.15
C GLU A 319 -0.78 45.72 4.96
N ASP A 320 0.32 45.08 4.53
CA ASP A 320 0.43 43.63 4.46
C ASP A 320 1.12 43.12 5.72
N ALA A 321 0.34 42.54 6.63
CA ALA A 321 0.82 41.88 7.83
C ALA A 321 0.63 40.36 7.79
N SER A 322 0.36 39.80 6.59
CA SER A 322 0.30 38.35 6.40
C SER A 322 1.63 37.70 6.80
N PRO A 323 1.60 36.50 7.38
CA PRO A 323 2.84 35.83 7.77
C PRO A 323 3.61 35.41 6.51
N HIS A 324 4.72 36.11 6.22
CA HIS A 324 5.65 35.74 5.16
C HIS A 324 6.58 34.60 5.65
N LEU A 325 5.99 33.46 5.97
CA LEU A 325 6.69 32.33 6.49
C LEU A 325 7.40 31.56 5.38
N VAL A 326 8.68 31.35 5.56
CA VAL A 326 9.47 30.47 4.67
C VAL A 326 9.88 29.26 5.48
N ASN A 327 9.33 28.09 5.16
CA ASN A 327 9.84 26.86 5.72
C ASN A 327 11.24 26.60 5.13
N LYS A 328 12.26 26.76 5.95
CA LYS A 328 13.68 26.58 5.54
C LYS A 328 13.98 25.15 5.08
N PHE A 329 13.17 24.16 5.50
CA PHE A 329 13.32 22.76 5.14
C PHE A 329 12.69 22.38 3.79
N LEU A 330 11.82 23.21 3.20
CA LEU A 330 11.22 22.98 1.88
C LEU A 330 12.25 22.84 0.74
N LYS A 331 13.46 23.36 0.94
CA LYS A 331 14.54 23.33 -0.05
C LYS A 331 15.63 22.30 0.28
N THR A 332 15.47 21.53 1.37
CA THR A 332 16.51 20.64 1.85
C THR A 332 16.20 19.21 1.44
N ASP A 333 16.88 18.70 0.41
CA ASP A 333 16.75 17.30 -0.01
C ASP A 333 17.64 16.34 0.79
N THR A 334 18.57 16.86 1.60
CA THR A 334 19.56 16.09 2.35
C THR A 334 19.62 16.52 3.80
N ILE A 335 19.88 15.56 4.68
CA ILE A 335 20.12 15.78 6.11
C ILE A 335 21.39 15.03 6.54
N MET A 336 22.09 15.58 7.52
CA MET A 336 23.22 14.91 8.13
C MET A 336 22.75 14.08 9.32
N ILE A 337 22.94 12.76 9.24
CA ILE A 337 22.62 11.84 10.32
C ILE A 337 23.83 11.67 11.24
N GLY A 338 23.61 11.79 12.53
CA GLY A 338 24.55 11.44 13.59
C GLY A 338 24.46 9.96 13.94
N LYS A 339 23.85 9.63 15.07
CA LYS A 339 23.62 8.25 15.52
C LYS A 339 22.25 7.75 15.05
N ILE A 340 22.13 6.43 14.93
CA ILE A 340 20.87 5.76 14.61
C ILE A 340 20.45 4.88 15.78
N PHE A 341 19.29 5.15 16.37
CA PHE A 341 18.68 4.37 17.44
C PHE A 341 17.49 3.58 16.90
N ILE A 342 17.28 2.36 17.38
CA ILE A 342 16.16 1.51 16.97
C ILE A 342 15.44 1.03 18.23
N GLU A 343 14.22 1.47 18.41
CA GLU A 343 13.37 1.17 19.57
C GLU A 343 12.24 0.19 19.18
N GLY A 344 11.70 -0.54 20.16
CA GLY A 344 10.55 -1.43 20.01
C GLY A 344 10.89 -2.82 19.47
N VAL A 345 12.17 -3.17 19.35
CA VAL A 345 12.64 -4.49 18.91
C VAL A 345 13.67 -5.08 19.86
N LYS A 346 13.92 -6.38 19.76
CA LYS A 346 14.99 -7.03 20.53
C LYS A 346 16.36 -6.72 19.95
N GLU A 347 17.39 -6.64 20.77
CA GLU A 347 18.78 -6.35 20.38
C GLU A 347 19.31 -7.20 19.22
N LYS A 348 18.89 -8.48 19.16
CA LYS A 348 19.25 -9.41 18.07
C LYS A 348 18.71 -8.95 16.71
N ASP A 349 17.55 -8.30 16.69
CA ASP A 349 16.87 -7.84 15.48
C ASP A 349 17.37 -6.45 15.07
N GLU A 350 17.82 -5.64 16.03
CA GLU A 350 18.40 -4.32 15.78
C GLU A 350 19.59 -4.38 14.81
N LYS A 351 20.57 -5.28 15.06
CA LYS A 351 21.76 -5.47 14.20
C LYS A 351 21.37 -5.82 12.76
N TRP A 352 20.29 -6.59 12.61
CA TRP A 352 19.79 -6.95 11.31
C TRP A 352 19.09 -5.76 10.63
N ILE A 353 18.22 -5.02 11.34
CA ILE A 353 17.51 -3.86 10.82
C ILE A 353 18.53 -2.82 10.33
N ARG A 354 19.58 -2.52 11.11
CA ARG A 354 20.66 -1.61 10.74
C ARG A 354 21.30 -1.94 9.38
N ARG A 355 21.51 -3.24 9.09
CA ARG A 355 22.07 -3.69 7.81
C ARG A 355 21.10 -3.52 6.64
N GLN A 356 19.79 -3.63 6.90
CA GLN A 356 18.77 -3.62 5.84
C GLN A 356 18.29 -2.23 5.47
N ILE A 357 18.31 -1.27 6.39
CA ILE A 357 17.84 0.09 6.11
C ILE A 357 18.77 0.83 5.14
N GLY A 358 20.05 0.42 5.02
CA GLY A 358 21.02 1.04 4.11
C GLY A 358 21.37 2.48 4.47
N LEU A 359 21.18 2.85 5.75
CA LEU A 359 21.55 4.15 6.29
C LEU A 359 22.80 4.01 7.16
N ASN A 360 23.76 4.90 7.00
CA ASN A 360 24.99 4.92 7.78
C ASN A 360 24.96 6.06 8.80
N GLU A 361 25.53 5.80 9.96
CA GLU A 361 25.78 6.84 10.96
C GLU A 361 26.83 7.82 10.44
N PHE A 362 26.80 9.06 10.91
CA PHE A 362 27.71 10.15 10.55
C PHE A 362 27.85 10.37 9.04
N SER A 363 26.71 10.32 8.33
CA SER A 363 26.65 10.49 6.88
C SER A 363 25.54 11.42 6.43
N VAL A 364 25.73 12.05 5.27
CA VAL A 364 24.69 12.82 4.60
C VAL A 364 23.78 11.85 3.83
N ILE A 365 22.51 11.88 4.12
CA ILE A 365 21.49 11.05 3.44
C ILE A 365 20.45 11.95 2.77
N THR A 366 19.82 11.44 1.71
CA THR A 366 18.64 12.10 1.15
C THR A 366 17.41 11.74 1.95
N LEU A 367 16.42 12.64 2.04
CA LEU A 367 15.13 12.35 2.63
C LEU A 367 14.45 11.15 1.93
N LYS A 368 14.64 11.02 0.63
CA LYS A 368 14.18 9.88 -0.14
C LYS A 368 14.75 8.56 0.38
N ASN A 369 16.04 8.51 0.76
CA ASN A 369 16.66 7.30 1.31
C ASN A 369 16.06 6.95 2.68
N LEU A 370 15.81 7.95 3.53
CA LEU A 370 15.14 7.76 4.83
C LEU A 370 13.72 7.18 4.63
N HIS A 371 12.93 7.79 3.75
CA HIS A 371 11.57 7.32 3.49
C HIS A 371 11.54 5.93 2.83
N GLN A 372 12.52 5.61 1.99
CA GLN A 372 12.68 4.25 1.45
C GLN A 372 13.02 3.23 2.54
N ALA A 373 13.85 3.58 3.51
CA ALA A 373 14.16 2.72 4.64
C ALA A 373 12.91 2.45 5.50
N VAL A 374 12.13 3.48 5.82
CA VAL A 374 10.85 3.38 6.54
C VAL A 374 9.85 2.53 5.76
N ALA A 375 9.65 2.81 4.48
CA ALA A 375 8.72 2.06 3.62
C ALA A 375 9.14 0.60 3.45
N PHE A 376 10.44 0.31 3.40
CA PHE A 376 10.95 -1.04 3.38
C PHE A 376 10.66 -1.80 4.68
N LEU A 377 10.96 -1.20 5.83
CA LEU A 377 10.67 -1.82 7.12
C LEU A 377 9.17 -2.12 7.28
N TYR A 378 8.31 -1.17 6.92
CA TYR A 378 6.87 -1.38 6.91
C TYR A 378 6.44 -2.46 5.92
N GLY A 379 7.04 -2.47 4.73
CA GLY A 379 6.81 -3.46 3.68
C GLY A 379 7.18 -4.88 4.06
N THR A 380 7.99 -5.08 5.11
CA THR A 380 8.30 -6.42 5.63
C THR A 380 7.07 -7.15 6.21
N GLY A 381 5.98 -6.42 6.48
CA GLY A 381 4.81 -6.95 7.18
C GLY A 381 5.06 -7.30 8.65
N ALA A 382 6.28 -7.10 9.15
CA ALA A 382 6.67 -7.40 10.53
C ALA A 382 6.23 -6.32 11.53
N PHE A 383 5.99 -5.12 11.05
CA PHE A 383 5.65 -3.98 11.89
C PHE A 383 4.26 -3.45 11.59
N ALA A 384 3.51 -3.14 12.64
CA ALA A 384 2.23 -2.44 12.54
C ALA A 384 2.45 -0.94 12.27
N ASN A 385 3.52 -0.37 12.84
CA ASN A 385 3.92 1.02 12.64
C ASN A 385 5.44 1.12 12.57
N VAL A 386 5.93 2.02 11.71
CA VAL A 386 7.33 2.38 11.56
C VAL A 386 7.41 3.89 11.58
N ASN A 387 7.71 4.45 12.74
CA ASN A 387 7.83 5.89 12.94
C ASN A 387 9.30 6.28 13.10
N TYR A 388 9.63 7.52 12.82
CA TYR A 388 10.96 8.05 13.10
C TYR A 388 10.89 9.42 13.73
N VAL A 389 11.91 9.74 14.48
CA VAL A 389 12.16 11.05 15.11
C VAL A 389 13.56 11.48 14.75
N LEU A 390 13.75 12.77 14.49
CA LEU A 390 15.03 13.38 14.21
C LEU A 390 15.32 14.39 15.34
N ASN A 391 16.33 14.11 16.15
CA ASN A 391 16.73 14.95 17.27
C ASN A 391 17.98 15.72 16.92
N GLY A 392 17.99 17.03 17.09
CA GLY A 392 19.12 17.91 16.78
C GLY A 392 18.74 19.01 15.80
N GLU A 393 19.67 19.93 15.53
CA GLU A 393 19.42 21.11 14.67
C GLU A 393 20.15 21.02 13.32
N GLU A 394 21.43 20.65 13.28
CA GLU A 394 22.25 20.51 12.06
C GLU A 394 22.63 19.05 11.80
N ILE A 395 22.97 18.32 12.87
CA ILE A 395 23.25 16.88 12.84
C ILE A 395 22.11 16.20 13.59
N TYR A 396 21.37 15.34 12.88
CA TYR A 396 20.20 14.70 13.42
C TYR A 396 20.50 13.28 13.90
N ASP A 397 20.27 13.01 15.16
CA ASP A 397 20.18 11.64 15.65
C ASP A 397 18.82 11.04 15.22
N LEU A 398 18.89 9.95 14.47
CA LEU A 398 17.69 9.25 13.94
C LEU A 398 17.24 8.18 14.92
N THR A 399 16.05 8.31 15.48
CA THR A 399 15.39 7.25 16.26
C THR A 399 14.27 6.61 15.45
N LEU A 400 14.41 5.33 15.10
CA LEU A 400 13.37 4.53 14.48
C LEU A 400 12.54 3.84 15.57
N ARG A 401 11.25 4.18 15.67
CA ARG A 401 10.29 3.57 16.61
C ARG A 401 9.45 2.54 15.90
N LEU A 402 9.64 1.27 16.25
CA LEU A 402 9.04 0.13 15.58
C LEU A 402 8.03 -0.55 16.52
N LYS A 403 6.82 -0.82 16.01
CA LYS A 403 5.82 -1.62 16.74
C LYS A 403 5.64 -2.93 16.01
N GLU A 404 6.06 -4.04 16.62
CA GLU A 404 5.86 -5.37 16.02
C GLU A 404 4.37 -5.66 15.80
N LYS A 405 4.07 -6.33 14.70
CA LYS A 405 2.72 -6.78 14.33
C LYS A 405 2.56 -8.25 14.67
N SER A 406 1.36 -8.68 15.06
CA SER A 406 1.03 -10.10 15.07
C SER A 406 1.15 -10.66 13.65
N ALA A 407 1.98 -11.67 13.48
CA ALA A 407 2.22 -12.31 12.19
C ALA A 407 1.25 -13.48 11.91
N SER A 408 0.34 -13.76 12.84
CA SER A 408 -0.71 -14.78 12.67
C SER A 408 -1.91 -14.16 11.95
N SER A 409 -2.48 -14.89 10.98
CA SER A 409 -3.60 -14.40 10.18
C SER A 409 -4.52 -15.51 9.70
N LEU A 410 -5.78 -15.14 9.48
CA LEU A 410 -6.77 -15.93 8.73
C LEU A 410 -7.08 -15.20 7.43
N ASN A 411 -6.96 -15.90 6.30
CA ASN A 411 -7.05 -15.30 4.98
C ASN A 411 -8.08 -16.04 4.13
N LEU A 412 -8.87 -15.29 3.37
CA LEU A 412 -9.89 -15.81 2.45
C LEU A 412 -9.63 -15.27 1.04
N GLY A 413 -9.50 -16.15 0.06
CA GLY A 413 -9.43 -15.84 -1.36
C GLY A 413 -10.65 -16.38 -2.11
N PHE A 414 -11.03 -15.70 -3.17
CA PHE A 414 -12.07 -16.14 -4.10
C PHE A 414 -11.62 -15.89 -5.53
N ARG A 415 -11.93 -16.85 -6.42
CA ARG A 415 -11.70 -16.74 -7.84
C ARG A 415 -12.79 -17.51 -8.59
N PHE A 416 -13.16 -17.00 -9.76
CA PHE A 416 -13.96 -17.71 -10.74
C PHE A 416 -13.28 -17.61 -12.09
N ASP A 417 -13.22 -18.71 -12.83
CA ASP A 417 -12.82 -18.72 -14.23
C ASP A 417 -13.54 -19.85 -15.00
N THR A 418 -13.53 -19.76 -16.34
CA THR A 418 -14.26 -20.70 -17.20
C THR A 418 -13.66 -22.10 -17.26
N GLU A 419 -12.45 -22.33 -16.75
CA GLU A 419 -11.81 -23.64 -16.79
C GLU A 419 -11.92 -24.40 -15.46
N GLU A 420 -11.60 -23.76 -14.33
CA GLU A 420 -11.68 -24.36 -12.99
C GLU A 420 -12.95 -24.01 -12.21
N MET A 421 -13.81 -23.18 -12.78
CA MET A 421 -15.03 -22.68 -12.15
C MET A 421 -14.75 -21.90 -10.86
N ALA A 422 -15.62 -21.97 -9.87
CA ALA A 422 -15.43 -21.28 -8.61
C ALA A 422 -14.34 -21.94 -7.78
N SER A 423 -13.45 -21.13 -7.22
CA SER A 423 -12.37 -21.54 -6.33
C SER A 423 -12.36 -20.68 -5.06
N ILE A 424 -12.35 -21.33 -3.90
CA ILE A 424 -12.22 -20.68 -2.60
C ILE A 424 -10.88 -21.10 -1.99
N LEU A 425 -10.11 -20.12 -1.57
CA LEU A 425 -8.84 -20.32 -0.87
C LEU A 425 -8.98 -19.90 0.59
N LEU A 426 -8.75 -20.83 1.50
CA LEU A 426 -8.69 -20.61 2.93
C LEU A 426 -7.27 -20.81 3.41
N ASN A 427 -6.73 -19.87 4.16
CA ASN A 427 -5.41 -19.98 4.72
C ASN A 427 -5.39 -19.51 6.17
N THR A 428 -4.77 -20.29 7.02
CA THR A 428 -4.45 -19.91 8.41
C THR A 428 -2.94 -19.92 8.57
N THR A 429 -2.39 -18.81 9.00
CA THR A 429 -0.96 -18.69 9.32
C THR A 429 -0.80 -18.44 10.80
N LEU A 430 0.00 -19.27 11.45
CA LEU A 430 0.41 -19.09 12.84
C LEU A 430 1.92 -18.78 12.84
N SER A 431 2.30 -17.69 13.46
CA SER A 431 3.69 -17.26 13.52
C SER A 431 4.08 -16.88 14.93
N HIS A 432 5.20 -17.41 15.38
CA HIS A 432 5.69 -17.12 16.74
C HIS A 432 6.30 -15.70 16.82
N ARG A 433 6.87 -15.20 15.73
CA ARG A 433 7.44 -13.83 15.64
C ARG A 433 7.49 -13.40 14.17
N ALA A 434 7.28 -12.11 13.94
CA ALA A 434 7.24 -11.58 12.58
C ALA A 434 8.62 -11.52 11.88
N LEU A 435 9.69 -11.17 12.59
CA LEU A 435 11.04 -10.99 12.03
C LEU A 435 11.87 -12.26 12.01
N LYS A 436 11.94 -12.96 13.11
CA LYS A 436 12.69 -14.23 13.27
C LYS A 436 11.87 -15.19 14.07
N GLY A 437 11.53 -16.30 13.47
CA GLY A 437 10.76 -17.31 14.19
C GLY A 437 10.26 -18.41 13.30
N SER A 438 9.38 -19.22 13.84
CA SER A 438 8.68 -20.26 13.11
C SER A 438 7.35 -19.74 12.57
N ARG A 439 7.01 -20.15 11.39
CA ARG A 439 5.73 -19.89 10.72
C ARG A 439 5.15 -21.21 10.27
N LEU A 440 3.96 -21.52 10.75
CA LEU A 440 3.15 -22.66 10.31
C LEU A 440 1.97 -22.12 9.52
N SER A 441 1.76 -22.62 8.31
CA SER A 441 0.68 -22.19 7.43
C SER A 441 -0.10 -23.42 6.95
N LEU A 442 -1.39 -23.38 7.09
CA LEU A 442 -2.31 -24.36 6.53
C LEU A 442 -3.17 -23.68 5.47
N THR A 443 -3.09 -24.16 4.24
CA THR A 443 -3.84 -23.61 3.10
C THR A 443 -4.73 -24.71 2.51
N GLY A 444 -6.01 -24.42 2.35
CA GLY A 444 -6.97 -25.27 1.64
C GLY A 444 -7.56 -24.54 0.44
N ARG A 445 -7.54 -25.17 -0.72
CA ARG A 445 -8.28 -24.71 -1.91
C ARG A 445 -9.44 -25.66 -2.19
N LEU A 446 -10.61 -25.11 -2.34
CA LEU A 446 -11.84 -25.82 -2.66
C LEU A 446 -12.25 -25.43 -4.08
N ASN A 447 -12.17 -26.37 -5.01
CA ASN A 447 -12.61 -26.26 -6.40
C ASN A 447 -12.70 -27.69 -7.01
N ARG A 448 -12.74 -27.79 -8.34
CA ARG A 448 -12.70 -29.08 -9.04
C ARG A 448 -11.43 -29.91 -8.72
N ASN A 449 -10.29 -29.25 -8.54
CA ASN A 449 -9.00 -29.85 -8.21
C ASN A 449 -8.53 -29.38 -6.80
N PRO A 450 -9.18 -29.85 -5.72
CA PRO A 450 -8.92 -29.36 -4.37
C PRO A 450 -7.52 -29.77 -3.87
N TYR A 451 -6.93 -28.89 -3.05
CA TYR A 451 -5.68 -29.23 -2.35
C TYR A 451 -5.66 -28.73 -0.91
N VAL A 452 -4.84 -29.40 -0.12
CA VAL A 452 -4.40 -28.96 1.21
C VAL A 452 -2.89 -28.89 1.21
N LEU A 453 -2.35 -27.75 1.66
CA LEU A 453 -0.93 -27.50 1.81
C LEU A 453 -0.62 -27.13 3.26
N LEU A 454 0.23 -27.90 3.90
CA LEU A 454 0.85 -27.58 5.18
C LEU A 454 2.27 -27.11 4.91
N ASP A 455 2.61 -25.93 5.37
CA ASP A 455 3.94 -25.33 5.21
C ASP A 455 4.48 -24.89 6.56
N TYR A 456 5.66 -25.34 6.91
CA TYR A 456 6.40 -24.91 8.08
C TYR A 456 7.73 -24.31 7.68
N SER A 457 8.00 -23.11 8.09
CA SER A 457 9.27 -22.44 7.85
C SER A 457 9.88 -21.90 9.14
N PHE A 458 11.20 -22.01 9.23
CA PHE A 458 11.99 -21.50 10.36
C PHE A 458 13.13 -20.64 9.85
N GLY A 459 13.32 -19.49 10.46
CA GLY A 459 14.39 -18.56 10.11
C GLY A 459 13.92 -17.12 10.06
N SER A 460 14.72 -16.26 9.47
CA SER A 460 14.38 -14.85 9.27
C SER A 460 13.61 -14.65 7.96
N THR A 461 12.75 -13.66 7.91
CA THR A 461 12.08 -13.21 6.67
C THR A 461 13.07 -12.81 5.57
N PHE A 462 14.34 -12.57 5.92
CA PHE A 462 15.36 -11.98 5.07
C PHE A 462 16.70 -12.74 5.04
N LEU A 463 16.79 -13.79 5.84
CA LEU A 463 17.97 -14.63 5.88
C LEU A 463 17.57 -16.07 5.51
N ARG A 464 18.53 -16.96 5.54
CA ARG A 464 18.32 -18.37 5.28
C ARG A 464 17.11 -18.91 6.03
N LYS A 465 16.12 -19.40 5.27
CA LYS A 465 14.96 -20.12 5.78
C LYS A 465 15.12 -21.60 5.49
N TRP A 466 14.79 -22.39 6.49
CA TRP A 466 14.52 -23.81 6.30
C TRP A 466 13.01 -23.96 6.14
N GLY A 467 12.60 -24.66 5.10
CA GLY A 467 11.19 -24.93 4.81
C GLY A 467 10.94 -26.42 4.74
N VAL A 468 9.81 -26.82 5.32
CA VAL A 468 9.25 -28.17 5.18
C VAL A 468 7.80 -27.99 4.77
N SER A 469 7.40 -28.60 3.65
CA SER A 469 6.00 -28.55 3.27
C SER A 469 5.49 -29.92 2.83
N TYR A 470 4.18 -30.09 3.04
CA TYR A 470 3.46 -31.25 2.54
C TYR A 470 2.19 -30.80 1.85
N MET A 471 1.96 -31.25 0.62
CA MET A 471 0.77 -30.99 -0.16
C MET A 471 0.07 -32.29 -0.54
N TYR A 472 -1.23 -32.32 -0.31
CA TYR A 472 -2.16 -33.25 -0.90
C TYR A 472 -3.02 -32.53 -1.91
N LYS A 473 -3.11 -33.02 -3.16
CA LYS A 473 -3.97 -32.46 -4.20
C LYS A 473 -4.71 -33.60 -4.91
N TYR A 474 -6.02 -33.43 -5.08
CA TYR A 474 -6.79 -34.27 -5.96
C TYR A 474 -6.86 -33.62 -7.34
N ASN A 475 -6.64 -34.40 -8.38
CA ASN A 475 -6.65 -33.93 -9.77
C ASN A 475 -7.69 -34.74 -10.58
N ASP A 476 -8.54 -34.03 -11.28
CA ASP A 476 -9.44 -34.51 -12.31
C ASP A 476 -9.23 -33.66 -13.56
N ILE A 477 -8.37 -34.12 -14.47
CA ILE A 477 -7.85 -33.35 -15.59
C ILE A 477 -8.24 -34.03 -16.89
N ASN A 478 -8.88 -33.28 -17.78
CA ASN A 478 -9.12 -33.71 -19.15
C ASN A 478 -7.85 -33.49 -19.99
N LEU A 479 -7.45 -34.50 -20.71
CA LEU A 479 -6.37 -34.43 -21.69
C LEU A 479 -6.94 -34.14 -23.07
N TYR A 480 -6.23 -33.33 -23.81
CA TYR A 480 -6.60 -32.93 -25.15
C TYR A 480 -5.45 -33.17 -26.12
N ASP A 481 -5.77 -33.47 -27.36
CA ASP A 481 -4.88 -33.47 -28.49
C ASP A 481 -5.52 -32.62 -29.60
N ARG A 482 -4.80 -31.59 -30.08
CA ARG A 482 -5.23 -30.66 -31.13
C ARG A 482 -6.66 -30.14 -30.96
N GLY A 483 -7.03 -29.87 -29.71
CA GLY A 483 -8.33 -29.31 -29.34
C GLY A 483 -9.46 -30.31 -29.16
N ASP A 484 -9.22 -31.61 -29.39
CA ASP A 484 -10.20 -32.68 -29.12
C ASP A 484 -9.88 -33.37 -27.79
N LYS A 485 -10.89 -33.58 -26.97
CA LYS A 485 -10.73 -34.31 -25.73
C LYS A 485 -10.43 -35.77 -26.03
N VAL A 486 -9.25 -36.25 -25.64
CA VAL A 486 -8.82 -37.65 -25.87
C VAL A 486 -8.98 -38.51 -24.64
N ASP A 487 -8.83 -37.93 -23.43
CA ASP A 487 -8.91 -38.71 -22.19
C ASP A 487 -9.25 -37.86 -20.98
N ASN A 488 -9.43 -38.51 -19.80
CA ASN A 488 -9.56 -37.89 -18.50
C ASN A 488 -8.71 -38.67 -17.49
N ILE A 489 -7.82 -37.98 -16.81
CA ILE A 489 -6.94 -38.59 -15.80
C ILE A 489 -7.39 -38.11 -14.42
N THR A 490 -7.66 -39.08 -13.54
CA THR A 490 -7.95 -38.83 -12.12
C THR A 490 -6.88 -39.43 -11.23
N PHE A 491 -6.24 -38.62 -10.39
CA PHE A 491 -5.22 -39.07 -9.47
C PHE A 491 -5.13 -38.22 -8.21
N SER A 492 -4.66 -38.80 -7.13
CA SER A 492 -4.19 -38.06 -5.97
C SER A 492 -2.69 -37.84 -6.04
N TYR A 493 -2.28 -36.63 -5.70
CA TYR A 493 -0.89 -36.18 -5.73
C TYR A 493 -0.46 -35.78 -4.33
N HIS A 494 0.66 -36.36 -3.90
CA HIS A 494 1.31 -36.08 -2.64
C HIS A 494 2.69 -35.50 -2.91
N ARG A 495 3.03 -34.36 -2.27
CA ARG A 495 4.34 -33.74 -2.40
C ARG A 495 4.89 -33.39 -1.03
N GLY A 496 6.02 -33.96 -0.67
CA GLY A 496 6.86 -33.54 0.44
C GLY A 496 8.04 -32.71 -0.09
N ASP A 497 8.32 -31.59 0.51
CA ASP A 497 9.39 -30.67 0.09
C ASP A 497 10.22 -30.23 1.29
N LEU A 498 11.54 -30.38 1.19
CA LEU A 498 12.52 -29.88 2.16
C LEU A 498 13.40 -28.87 1.45
N ASN A 499 13.44 -27.63 1.90
CA ASN A 499 14.20 -26.61 1.22
C ASN A 499 14.98 -25.68 2.15
N ILE A 500 16.04 -25.14 1.59
CA ILE A 500 16.77 -24.02 2.16
C ILE A 500 16.64 -22.88 1.17
N SER A 501 16.10 -21.77 1.60
CA SER A 501 16.01 -20.56 0.79
C SER A 501 16.82 -19.45 1.39
N ASP A 502 17.56 -18.77 0.55
CA ASP A 502 18.38 -17.61 0.87
C ASP A 502 17.85 -16.39 0.12
N ILE A 503 17.26 -15.44 0.84
CA ILE A 503 16.62 -14.27 0.25
C ILE A 503 17.42 -13.04 0.69
N TYR A 504 18.58 -12.84 0.06
CA TYR A 504 19.45 -11.69 0.41
C TYR A 504 19.02 -10.38 -0.23
N LEU A 505 18.29 -10.46 -1.36
CA LEU A 505 17.91 -9.26 -2.12
C LEU A 505 16.40 -9.09 -2.14
N ARG A 506 15.92 -7.85 -2.10
CA ARG A 506 14.48 -7.53 -2.15
C ARG A 506 13.75 -8.18 -3.32
N ASN A 507 14.46 -8.43 -4.42
CA ASN A 507 13.90 -8.87 -5.68
C ASN A 507 14.33 -10.26 -6.09
N PHE A 508 15.14 -10.95 -5.29
CA PHE A 508 15.74 -12.24 -5.66
C PHE A 508 15.49 -13.28 -4.56
N LYS A 509 15.15 -14.50 -4.99
CA LYS A 509 15.01 -15.68 -4.15
C LYS A 509 15.77 -16.82 -4.79
N PHE A 510 16.65 -17.44 -4.02
CA PHE A 510 17.33 -18.68 -4.40
C PHE A 510 16.91 -19.80 -3.46
N GLN A 511 16.65 -20.98 -4.00
CA GLN A 511 16.28 -22.17 -3.24
C GLN A 511 17.08 -23.37 -3.69
N LEU A 512 17.51 -24.17 -2.70
CA LEU A 512 17.97 -25.54 -2.90
C LEU A 512 17.05 -26.45 -2.12
N GLY A 513 16.66 -27.57 -2.69
CA GLY A 513 15.72 -28.45 -2.02
C GLY A 513 15.79 -29.91 -2.49
N PHE A 514 15.12 -30.70 -1.68
CA PHE A 514 14.79 -32.08 -1.95
C PHE A 514 13.27 -32.18 -1.96
N ARG A 515 12.73 -32.84 -2.99
CA ARG A 515 11.28 -33.00 -3.17
C ARG A 515 11.00 -34.48 -3.42
N TYR A 516 9.98 -35.00 -2.74
CA TYR A 516 9.44 -36.34 -3.03
C TYR A 516 8.00 -36.16 -3.47
N GLU A 517 7.65 -36.75 -4.62
CA GLU A 517 6.35 -36.66 -5.25
C GLU A 517 5.81 -38.07 -5.47
N TYR A 518 4.54 -38.28 -5.09
CA TYR A 518 3.85 -39.56 -5.27
C TYR A 518 2.55 -39.33 -5.99
N PHE A 519 2.38 -39.99 -7.12
CA PHE A 519 1.20 -39.99 -7.96
C PHE A 519 0.45 -41.30 -7.79
N ASN A 520 -0.80 -41.22 -7.27
CA ASN A 520 -1.65 -42.39 -7.08
C ASN A 520 -2.83 -42.30 -8.04
N TYR A 521 -2.73 -43.03 -9.15
CA TYR A 521 -3.74 -43.05 -10.20
C TYR A 521 -4.89 -43.97 -9.80
N LYS A 522 -6.14 -43.52 -10.02
CA LYS A 522 -7.31 -44.37 -9.92
C LYS A 522 -7.42 -45.16 -11.24
N SER A 523 -7.54 -46.46 -11.15
CA SER A 523 -7.51 -47.43 -12.26
C SER A 523 -8.74 -47.36 -13.16
N ASN A 524 -8.98 -46.27 -13.88
CA ASN A 524 -10.03 -46.12 -14.86
C ASN A 524 -9.50 -45.59 -16.19
N LEU A 525 -8.30 -45.93 -16.54
CA LEU A 525 -7.78 -45.63 -17.86
C LEU A 525 -8.30 -46.71 -18.84
N TYR A 526 -9.36 -46.36 -19.50
CA TYR A 526 -9.86 -47.11 -20.65
C TYR A 526 -9.03 -46.77 -21.87
N ASN A 527 -8.44 -47.86 -22.49
CA ASN A 527 -7.99 -47.95 -23.87
C ASN A 527 -7.96 -46.63 -24.66
N SER A 528 -6.97 -45.82 -24.47
CA SER A 528 -6.58 -44.86 -25.50
C SER A 528 -5.24 -45.31 -26.06
N ASP A 529 -5.12 -45.44 -27.36
CA ASP A 529 -3.85 -45.67 -28.07
C ASP A 529 -2.80 -44.61 -27.80
N TYR A 530 -3.17 -43.53 -27.06
CA TYR A 530 -2.34 -42.40 -26.66
C TYR A 530 -1.50 -42.62 -25.40
N ILE A 531 -1.93 -43.51 -24.50
CA ILE A 531 -1.14 -43.88 -23.31
C ILE A 531 -0.95 -45.37 -23.33
N ALA A 532 0.05 -45.82 -24.13
CA ALA A 532 0.32 -47.19 -24.40
C ALA A 532 0.96 -47.99 -23.24
N GLU A 533 1.22 -47.37 -22.09
CA GLU A 533 1.78 -48.01 -20.89
C GLU A 533 0.83 -47.88 -19.70
N ASP A 534 0.70 -48.95 -18.92
CA ASP A 534 0.03 -48.95 -17.62
C ASP A 534 0.53 -47.79 -16.75
N VAL A 535 -0.27 -46.72 -16.62
CA VAL A 535 0.05 -45.64 -15.70
C VAL A 535 -0.10 -46.16 -14.28
N SER A 536 0.97 -46.75 -13.77
CA SER A 536 1.03 -47.24 -12.40
C SER A 536 1.33 -46.11 -11.42
N SER A 537 0.82 -46.26 -10.19
CA SER A 537 1.17 -45.34 -9.10
C SER A 537 2.67 -45.35 -8.88
N GLN A 538 3.29 -44.17 -8.86
CA GLN A 538 4.75 -44.05 -8.76
C GLN A 538 5.17 -42.88 -7.88
N GLY A 539 6.31 -43.05 -7.23
CA GLY A 539 6.97 -42.03 -6.42
C GLY A 539 8.34 -41.69 -6.95
N LEU A 540 8.66 -40.42 -7.05
CA LEU A 540 9.96 -39.94 -7.49
C LEU A 540 10.52 -38.91 -6.50
N ALA A 541 11.79 -39.03 -6.24
CA ALA A 541 12.57 -38.06 -5.51
C ALA A 541 13.26 -37.11 -6.48
N SER A 542 13.38 -35.84 -6.13
CA SER A 542 14.16 -34.90 -6.91
C SER A 542 15.00 -33.98 -6.03
N TYR A 543 16.20 -33.69 -6.54
CA TYR A 543 17.05 -32.62 -6.04
C TYR A 543 16.88 -31.43 -6.96
N TYR A 544 16.58 -30.23 -6.41
CA TYR A 544 16.35 -29.08 -7.24
C TYR A 544 17.09 -27.83 -6.77
N ALA A 545 17.41 -26.98 -7.72
CA ALA A 545 17.87 -25.61 -7.50
C ALA A 545 16.98 -24.64 -8.28
N SER A 546 16.47 -23.63 -7.61
CA SER A 546 15.64 -22.61 -8.28
C SER A 546 16.07 -21.20 -7.94
N ALA A 547 15.91 -20.30 -8.90
CA ALA A 547 16.17 -18.88 -8.80
C ALA A 547 14.98 -18.11 -9.33
N HIS A 548 14.55 -17.09 -8.59
CA HIS A 548 13.48 -16.21 -9.01
C HIS A 548 13.87 -14.75 -8.74
N TYR A 549 13.85 -13.93 -9.78
CA TYR A 549 14.09 -12.49 -9.72
C TYR A 549 12.88 -11.71 -10.24
N GLU A 550 12.38 -10.74 -9.47
CA GLU A 550 11.19 -9.97 -9.85
C GLU A 550 11.30 -8.51 -9.44
N THR A 551 11.06 -7.62 -10.40
CA THR A 551 11.07 -6.15 -10.23
C THR A 551 9.78 -5.46 -10.65
N PHE A 552 8.71 -6.17 -10.90
CA PHE A 552 7.42 -5.58 -11.27
C PHE A 552 6.95 -4.57 -10.22
N ASP A 553 6.44 -3.43 -10.70
CA ASP A 553 5.84 -2.38 -9.86
C ASP A 553 4.44 -2.76 -9.35
N LYS A 554 3.74 -3.68 -10.03
CA LYS A 554 2.42 -4.23 -9.68
C LYS A 554 2.39 -5.71 -10.00
N LYS A 555 1.61 -6.50 -9.26
CA LYS A 555 1.39 -7.92 -9.58
C LYS A 555 0.54 -8.09 -10.83
N TYR A 556 -0.56 -7.36 -10.88
CA TYR A 556 -1.46 -7.36 -12.04
C TYR A 556 -1.23 -6.10 -12.86
N TYR A 557 -1.14 -6.27 -14.16
CA TYR A 557 -0.95 -5.19 -15.15
C TYR A 557 0.25 -4.29 -14.82
N PRO A 558 1.47 -4.85 -14.68
CA PRO A 558 2.66 -4.05 -14.37
C PRO A 558 2.91 -3.00 -15.46
N ASP A 559 3.33 -1.80 -15.03
CA ASP A 559 3.70 -0.73 -15.94
C ASP A 559 5.18 -0.85 -16.37
N LYS A 560 6.01 -1.49 -15.53
CA LYS A 560 7.45 -1.71 -15.76
C LYS A 560 7.99 -2.82 -14.88
N GLY A 561 9.17 -3.30 -15.25
CA GLY A 561 9.90 -4.32 -14.50
C GLY A 561 10.01 -5.63 -15.27
N LEU A 562 10.54 -6.64 -14.62
CA LEU A 562 10.68 -7.97 -15.21
C LEU A 562 10.55 -9.05 -14.13
N SER A 563 10.19 -10.27 -14.58
CA SER A 563 10.29 -11.52 -13.84
C SER A 563 11.20 -12.47 -14.60
N PHE A 564 12.10 -13.13 -13.88
CA PHE A 564 12.92 -14.22 -14.38
C PHE A 564 12.85 -15.37 -13.37
N ARG A 565 12.47 -16.57 -13.83
CA ARG A 565 12.53 -17.79 -13.04
C ARG A 565 13.35 -18.83 -13.77
N ALA A 566 14.11 -19.62 -13.03
CA ALA A 566 14.78 -20.80 -13.53
C ALA A 566 14.75 -21.87 -12.44
N GLU A 567 14.51 -23.12 -12.84
CA GLU A 567 14.59 -24.31 -11.97
C GLU A 567 15.27 -25.45 -12.73
N TYR A 568 16.26 -26.03 -12.08
CA TYR A 568 16.87 -27.31 -12.49
C TYR A 568 16.49 -28.37 -11.48
N SER A 569 15.98 -29.49 -11.94
CA SER A 569 15.57 -30.63 -11.12
C SER A 569 16.16 -31.94 -11.67
N LEU A 570 16.74 -32.75 -10.78
CA LEU A 570 17.27 -34.08 -11.07
C LEU A 570 16.37 -35.12 -10.40
N TYR A 571 15.78 -36.01 -11.17
CA TYR A 571 14.76 -36.96 -10.72
C TYR A 571 15.31 -38.37 -10.60
N THR A 572 14.98 -39.03 -9.48
CA THR A 572 15.41 -40.39 -9.15
C THR A 572 14.24 -41.19 -8.57
N ASP A 573 14.27 -42.53 -8.69
CA ASP A 573 13.31 -43.40 -8.01
C ASP A 573 13.86 -43.99 -6.71
N ASN A 574 15.19 -44.00 -6.54
CA ASN A 574 15.88 -44.61 -5.42
C ASN A 574 16.98 -43.73 -4.79
N MET A 575 16.89 -42.42 -4.93
CA MET A 575 17.86 -41.41 -4.47
C MET A 575 19.15 -41.30 -5.27
N ALA A 576 19.47 -42.23 -6.14
CA ALA A 576 20.75 -42.29 -6.85
C ALA A 576 20.60 -42.51 -8.37
N SER A 577 19.69 -43.37 -8.79
CA SER A 577 19.45 -43.70 -10.19
C SER A 577 17.96 -43.59 -10.54
N TYR A 578 17.61 -43.86 -11.78
CA TYR A 578 16.24 -43.94 -12.26
C TYR A 578 16.06 -45.17 -13.14
N LYS A 579 15.17 -46.09 -12.73
CA LYS A 579 14.96 -47.39 -13.41
C LYS A 579 16.25 -48.14 -13.70
N GLY A 580 17.26 -48.04 -12.82
CA GLY A 580 18.58 -48.65 -13.00
C GLY A 580 19.52 -47.89 -13.94
N HIS A 581 19.12 -46.78 -14.51
CA HIS A 581 19.87 -45.90 -15.39
C HIS A 581 20.26 -44.57 -14.74
N VAL A 582 20.88 -43.68 -15.51
CA VAL A 582 21.20 -42.32 -15.10
C VAL A 582 19.89 -41.57 -14.81
N PRO A 583 19.82 -40.78 -13.71
CA PRO A 583 18.67 -39.92 -13.44
C PRO A 583 18.33 -39.02 -14.61
N PHE A 584 17.02 -38.79 -14.87
CA PHE A 584 16.63 -37.77 -15.82
C PHE A 584 16.57 -36.39 -15.15
N SER A 585 16.71 -35.35 -15.93
CA SER A 585 16.66 -33.98 -15.42
C SER A 585 15.75 -33.09 -16.24
N ALA A 586 15.27 -32.00 -15.60
CA ALA A 586 14.52 -30.97 -16.24
C ALA A 586 15.14 -29.61 -15.96
N LEU A 587 15.30 -28.82 -17.00
CA LEU A 587 15.64 -27.40 -16.92
C LEU A 587 14.42 -26.58 -17.40
N MET A 588 13.90 -25.71 -16.54
CA MET A 588 12.81 -24.80 -16.87
C MET A 588 13.29 -23.37 -16.67
N ALA A 589 12.94 -22.48 -17.59
CA ALA A 589 13.22 -21.05 -17.45
C ALA A 589 12.13 -20.20 -18.08
N ASP A 590 11.78 -19.09 -17.45
CA ASP A 590 10.87 -18.07 -17.97
C ASP A 590 11.43 -16.67 -17.73
N PHE A 591 11.20 -15.82 -18.74
CA PHE A 591 11.61 -14.42 -18.73
C PHE A 591 10.50 -13.55 -19.25
N GLU A 592 9.99 -12.63 -18.42
CA GLU A 592 8.82 -11.80 -18.67
C GLU A 592 9.11 -10.32 -18.33
N PRO A 593 9.66 -9.53 -19.25
CA PRO A 593 9.78 -8.09 -19.05
C PRO A 593 8.48 -7.34 -19.43
N THR A 594 8.27 -6.20 -18.81
CA THR A 594 7.27 -5.20 -19.20
C THR A 594 7.96 -3.87 -19.46
N VAL A 595 7.81 -3.36 -20.67
CA VAL A 595 8.41 -2.11 -21.13
C VAL A 595 7.31 -1.12 -21.46
N ARG A 596 7.37 0.04 -20.83
CA ARG A 596 6.44 1.13 -21.11
C ARG A 596 6.90 1.92 -22.35
N LEU A 597 6.16 1.84 -23.45
CA LEU A 597 6.45 2.57 -24.67
C LEU A 597 5.92 4.02 -24.62
N THR A 598 4.69 4.17 -24.12
CA THR A 598 4.07 5.50 -23.93
C THR A 598 3.34 5.56 -22.58
N ARG A 599 2.68 6.66 -22.27
CA ARG A 599 1.85 6.75 -21.04
C ARG A 599 0.72 5.72 -20.98
N ARG A 600 0.30 5.15 -22.13
CA ARG A 600 -0.84 4.22 -22.23
C ARG A 600 -0.51 2.89 -22.90
N VAL A 601 0.66 2.75 -23.53
CA VAL A 601 1.04 1.55 -24.29
C VAL A 601 2.21 0.86 -23.65
N TYR A 602 2.10 -0.44 -23.48
CA TYR A 602 3.09 -1.32 -22.86
C TYR A 602 3.38 -2.50 -23.76
N LEU A 603 4.66 -2.82 -23.92
CA LEU A 603 5.14 -3.99 -24.65
C LEU A 603 5.58 -5.04 -23.62
N MET A 604 5.12 -6.26 -23.79
CA MET A 604 5.37 -7.37 -22.89
C MET A 604 5.84 -8.60 -23.71
N PRO A 605 7.12 -8.64 -24.11
CA PRO A 605 7.69 -9.87 -24.63
C PRO A 605 7.85 -10.88 -23.50
N ALA A 606 7.75 -12.16 -23.79
CA ALA A 606 8.06 -13.23 -22.84
C ALA A 606 8.64 -14.44 -23.56
N VAL A 607 9.47 -15.18 -22.84
CA VAL A 607 10.03 -16.46 -23.32
C VAL A 607 9.88 -17.48 -22.20
N TYR A 608 9.35 -18.63 -22.53
CA TYR A 608 9.22 -19.77 -21.62
C TYR A 608 9.87 -20.98 -22.27
N GLY A 609 10.64 -21.74 -21.53
CA GLY A 609 11.27 -22.94 -22.05
C GLY A 609 11.37 -24.03 -21.00
N ARG A 610 11.22 -25.27 -21.44
CA ARG A 610 11.50 -26.43 -20.62
C ARG A 610 12.11 -27.52 -21.46
N ILE A 611 13.21 -28.08 -20.95
CA ILE A 611 14.01 -29.12 -21.58
C ILE A 611 14.11 -30.29 -20.62
N LEU A 612 13.81 -31.48 -21.12
CA LEU A 612 14.00 -32.76 -20.45
C LEU A 612 15.23 -33.44 -21.02
N ILE A 613 16.06 -33.98 -20.16
CA ILE A 613 17.29 -34.70 -20.52
C ILE A 613 17.27 -36.03 -19.81
N GLY A 614 17.33 -37.13 -20.58
CA GLY A 614 17.30 -38.49 -20.10
C GLY A 614 16.37 -39.39 -20.90
N GLU A 615 16.30 -40.67 -20.51
CA GLU A 615 15.50 -41.69 -21.15
C GLU A 615 14.34 -42.14 -20.25
N ASN A 616 13.29 -42.70 -20.86
CA ASN A 616 12.14 -43.29 -20.15
C ASN A 616 11.46 -42.34 -19.16
N ILE A 617 11.33 -41.06 -19.52
CA ILE A 617 10.78 -40.02 -18.65
C ILE A 617 9.34 -40.36 -18.26
N ALA A 618 9.06 -40.31 -16.98
CA ALA A 618 7.73 -40.62 -16.47
C ALA A 618 6.68 -39.59 -16.93
N ILE A 619 5.50 -40.04 -17.33
CA ILE A 619 4.41 -39.25 -17.89
C ILE A 619 4.08 -37.96 -17.09
N PRO A 620 4.01 -37.97 -15.74
CA PRO A 620 3.73 -36.76 -14.97
C PRO A 620 4.73 -35.64 -15.14
N TYR A 621 5.93 -35.92 -15.66
CA TYR A 621 7.03 -34.97 -15.82
C TYR A 621 7.25 -34.52 -17.27
N LEU A 622 6.48 -35.06 -18.22
CA LEU A 622 6.53 -34.64 -19.62
C LEU A 622 6.21 -33.11 -19.73
N ASN A 623 6.70 -32.51 -20.80
CA ASN A 623 6.37 -31.16 -21.13
C ASN A 623 4.89 -31.00 -21.43
N CYS A 624 4.29 -29.96 -20.91
CA CYS A 624 2.89 -29.65 -21.18
C CYS A 624 2.67 -28.14 -21.37
N MET A 625 1.73 -27.80 -22.21
CA MET A 625 1.42 -26.43 -22.56
C MET A 625 -0.09 -26.24 -22.68
N GLY A 626 -0.56 -25.02 -22.42
CA GLY A 626 -1.95 -24.58 -22.60
C GLY A 626 -2.43 -23.62 -21.52
N GLY A 627 -3.49 -22.87 -21.84
CA GLY A 627 -4.10 -21.85 -20.98
C GLY A 627 -3.28 -20.57 -20.87
N GLU A 628 -3.80 -19.58 -20.14
CA GLU A 628 -3.21 -18.25 -20.04
C GLU A 628 -2.06 -18.16 -19.02
N THR A 629 -2.09 -19.00 -17.97
CA THR A 629 -1.18 -18.92 -16.82
C THR A 629 -0.29 -20.14 -16.69
N ALA A 630 0.98 -19.92 -16.39
CA ALA A 630 1.95 -20.99 -16.11
C ALA A 630 1.56 -21.77 -14.84
N GLY A 631 1.84 -23.07 -14.84
CA GLY A 631 1.74 -23.93 -13.67
C GLY A 631 0.32 -24.20 -13.16
N ARG A 632 -0.70 -24.10 -14.01
CA ARG A 632 -2.10 -24.22 -13.61
C ARG A 632 -2.50 -25.60 -13.11
N TYR A 633 -2.31 -26.62 -13.92
CA TYR A 633 -2.60 -28.01 -13.58
C TYR A 633 -1.38 -28.74 -13.03
N PHE A 634 -0.26 -28.63 -13.75
CA PHE A 634 1.06 -29.10 -13.34
C PHE A 634 2.03 -27.93 -13.21
N SER A 635 2.96 -28.03 -12.29
CA SER A 635 3.96 -26.98 -12.04
C SER A 635 4.82 -26.64 -13.28
N GLN A 636 5.02 -27.60 -14.16
CA GLN A 636 5.80 -27.46 -15.39
C GLN A 636 5.00 -26.97 -16.60
N GLN A 637 3.71 -26.75 -16.49
CA GLN A 637 2.87 -26.29 -17.60
C GLN A 637 3.28 -24.90 -18.07
N LEU A 638 3.59 -24.78 -19.37
CA LEU A 638 3.88 -23.51 -20.03
C LEU A 638 2.59 -22.86 -20.56
N PRO A 639 2.47 -21.53 -20.47
CA PRO A 639 1.26 -20.83 -20.91
C PRO A 639 1.28 -20.59 -22.42
N PHE A 640 0.14 -20.82 -23.09
CA PHE A 640 -0.04 -20.56 -24.52
C PHE A 640 -1.50 -20.21 -24.84
N TYR A 641 -1.74 -19.02 -25.42
CA TYR A 641 -3.06 -18.63 -25.88
C TYR A 641 -3.48 -19.37 -27.15
N GLY A 642 -4.69 -19.90 -27.16
CA GLY A 642 -5.25 -20.68 -28.27
C GLY A 642 -4.99 -22.19 -28.17
N ILE A 643 -4.35 -22.64 -27.08
CA ILE A 643 -4.37 -24.04 -26.64
C ILE A 643 -5.15 -24.05 -25.32
N HIS A 644 -6.38 -24.56 -25.39
CA HIS A 644 -7.26 -24.62 -24.25
C HIS A 644 -7.00 -25.93 -23.52
N ASN A 645 -6.94 -25.90 -22.20
CA ASN A 645 -6.64 -27.06 -21.41
C ASN A 645 -5.17 -27.52 -21.50
N LEU A 646 -4.92 -28.76 -21.03
CA LEU A 646 -3.60 -29.35 -20.93
C LEU A 646 -3.34 -30.27 -22.12
N GLN A 647 -2.24 -30.05 -22.83
CA GLN A 647 -1.71 -30.96 -23.85
C GLN A 647 -0.25 -31.27 -23.56
N PHE A 648 0.18 -32.51 -23.88
CA PHE A 648 1.58 -32.95 -23.76
C PHE A 648 2.37 -32.67 -25.04
N PHE A 649 3.65 -32.45 -24.88
CA PHE A 649 4.58 -32.06 -25.93
C PHE A 649 5.91 -32.80 -25.76
N ASP A 650 6.80 -32.72 -26.76
CA ASP A 650 8.10 -33.35 -26.80
C ASP A 650 9.05 -32.91 -25.67
N ASN A 651 10.19 -33.56 -25.56
CA ASN A 651 11.15 -33.34 -24.48
C ASN A 651 11.77 -31.94 -24.43
N SER A 652 11.72 -31.21 -25.54
CA SER A 652 12.15 -29.81 -25.61
C SER A 652 11.00 -28.94 -26.10
N LEU A 653 10.61 -27.94 -25.30
CA LEU A 653 9.52 -27.02 -25.58
C LEU A 653 9.95 -25.59 -25.33
N LEU A 654 9.81 -24.71 -26.33
CA LEU A 654 10.16 -23.30 -26.26
C LEU A 654 8.97 -22.48 -26.74
N VAL A 655 8.55 -21.50 -25.94
CA VAL A 655 7.43 -20.60 -26.23
C VAL A 655 7.90 -19.16 -26.20
N GLY A 656 7.71 -18.44 -27.30
CA GLY A 656 7.84 -16.99 -27.40
C GLY A 656 6.45 -16.33 -27.39
N ARG A 657 6.30 -15.27 -26.62
CA ARG A 657 5.07 -14.46 -26.54
C ARG A 657 5.40 -12.99 -26.75
N LEU A 658 4.60 -12.30 -27.52
CA LEU A 658 4.65 -10.85 -27.64
C LEU A 658 3.25 -10.27 -27.42
N ALA A 659 3.11 -9.46 -26.36
CA ALA A 659 1.84 -8.83 -26.05
C ALA A 659 1.98 -7.29 -26.07
N LEU A 660 0.97 -6.64 -26.65
CA LEU A 660 0.81 -5.20 -26.65
C LEU A 660 -0.43 -4.84 -25.85
N ARG A 661 -0.23 -4.13 -24.74
CA ARG A 661 -1.31 -3.71 -23.86
C ARG A 661 -1.56 -2.21 -23.94
N TYR A 662 -2.81 -1.82 -24.15
CA TYR A 662 -3.28 -0.45 -24.12
C TYR A 662 -4.11 -0.19 -22.86
N ARG A 663 -3.79 0.88 -22.11
CA ARG A 663 -4.51 1.29 -20.90
C ARG A 663 -5.56 2.34 -21.23
N LEU A 664 -6.83 1.97 -21.04
CA LEU A 664 -8.01 2.84 -21.14
C LEU A 664 -8.32 3.44 -19.75
N GLY A 665 -7.97 4.71 -19.53
CA GLY A 665 -8.16 5.33 -18.21
C GLY A 665 -7.24 4.74 -17.13
N SER A 666 -7.73 4.58 -15.89
CA SER A 666 -6.92 4.16 -14.73
C SER A 666 -6.94 2.65 -14.45
N ARG A 667 -7.99 1.93 -14.85
CA ARG A 667 -8.25 0.55 -14.43
C ARG A 667 -8.63 -0.41 -15.57
N HIS A 668 -8.77 0.07 -16.80
CA HIS A 668 -9.20 -0.71 -17.95
C HIS A 668 -8.04 -0.97 -18.89
N TYR A 669 -7.94 -2.18 -19.41
CA TYR A 669 -6.85 -2.62 -20.26
C TYR A 669 -7.40 -3.43 -21.45
N VAL A 670 -6.82 -3.19 -22.63
CA VAL A 670 -6.99 -4.04 -23.82
C VAL A 670 -5.63 -4.60 -24.15
N THR A 671 -5.55 -5.90 -24.42
CA THR A 671 -4.30 -6.59 -24.73
C THR A 671 -4.45 -7.39 -26.01
N LEU A 672 -3.51 -7.25 -26.92
CA LEU A 672 -3.34 -8.11 -28.09
C LEU A 672 -2.08 -8.93 -27.87
N THR A 673 -2.16 -10.23 -28.08
CA THR A 673 -1.09 -11.19 -27.82
C THR A 673 -0.87 -12.07 -29.03
N GLY A 674 0.38 -12.28 -29.42
CA GLY A 674 0.81 -13.31 -30.34
C GLY A 674 1.74 -14.29 -29.62
N ASN A 675 1.57 -15.58 -29.86
CA ASN A 675 2.47 -16.64 -29.37
C ASN A 675 3.04 -17.44 -30.52
N TYR A 676 4.24 -17.95 -30.27
CA TYR A 676 4.91 -18.91 -31.16
C TYR A 676 5.64 -19.94 -30.31
N ALA A 677 5.45 -21.21 -30.62
CA ALA A 677 6.15 -22.28 -29.92
C ALA A 677 6.80 -23.25 -30.90
N LYS A 678 7.86 -23.85 -30.41
CA LYS A 678 8.56 -24.96 -31.06
C LYS A 678 8.73 -26.13 -30.08
N GLN A 679 8.59 -27.34 -30.61
CA GLN A 679 8.87 -28.58 -29.86
C GLN A 679 9.76 -29.52 -30.66
N ALA A 680 10.54 -30.32 -29.98
CA ALA A 680 11.34 -31.37 -30.55
C ALA A 680 11.80 -32.36 -29.45
N ASP A 681 12.18 -33.57 -29.82
CA ASP A 681 12.73 -34.55 -28.88
C ASP A 681 14.06 -34.09 -28.29
N SER A 682 14.91 -33.43 -29.07
CA SER A 682 16.18 -32.88 -28.64
C SER A 682 16.18 -31.35 -28.71
N PHE A 683 16.83 -30.71 -27.75
CA PHE A 683 17.01 -29.24 -27.79
C PHE A 683 17.79 -28.76 -29.01
N PHE A 684 18.72 -29.56 -29.51
CA PHE A 684 19.52 -29.18 -30.68
C PHE A 684 18.71 -29.21 -31.97
N ASP A 685 17.61 -29.98 -32.02
CA ASP A 685 16.72 -30.09 -33.16
C ASP A 685 15.50 -29.12 -33.07
N ILE A 686 15.44 -28.29 -32.05
CA ILE A 686 14.30 -27.43 -31.76
C ILE A 686 13.96 -26.47 -32.93
N LEU A 687 14.96 -26.11 -33.73
CA LEU A 687 14.75 -25.23 -34.89
C LEU A 687 14.05 -25.96 -36.05
N GLU A 688 14.18 -27.27 -36.12
CA GLU A 688 13.54 -28.13 -37.15
C GLU A 688 12.18 -28.66 -36.70
N GLY A 689 11.86 -28.56 -35.40
CA GLY A 689 10.64 -29.07 -34.80
C GLY A 689 9.37 -28.34 -35.24
N ASP A 690 8.22 -28.82 -34.78
CA ASP A 690 6.88 -28.31 -35.14
C ASP A 690 6.72 -26.83 -34.80
N ASN A 691 5.99 -26.16 -35.70
CA ASN A 691 5.65 -24.72 -35.54
C ASN A 691 4.21 -24.59 -35.05
N ILE A 692 4.09 -24.05 -33.84
CA ILE A 692 2.80 -23.78 -33.23
C ILE A 692 2.68 -22.26 -33.05
N TRP A 693 1.61 -21.67 -33.57
CA TRP A 693 1.35 -20.23 -33.42
C TRP A 693 -0.09 -19.99 -33.01
N GLY A 694 -0.29 -18.94 -32.25
CA GLY A 694 -1.61 -18.55 -31.76
C GLY A 694 -1.68 -17.06 -31.46
N GLY A 695 -2.88 -16.60 -31.22
CA GLY A 695 -3.12 -15.20 -30.89
C GLY A 695 -4.32 -15.01 -29.98
N ALA A 696 -4.35 -13.90 -29.29
CA ALA A 696 -5.43 -13.55 -28.38
C ALA A 696 -5.73 -12.06 -28.37
N ALA A 697 -7.00 -11.73 -28.12
CA ALA A 697 -7.45 -10.39 -27.81
C ALA A 697 -8.21 -10.40 -26.47
N GLY A 698 -7.77 -9.59 -25.53
CA GLY A 698 -8.33 -9.56 -24.19
C GLY A 698 -8.74 -8.17 -23.76
N TYR A 699 -9.79 -8.09 -22.95
CA TYR A 699 -10.18 -6.91 -22.20
C TYR A 699 -10.18 -7.25 -20.71
N ALA A 700 -9.66 -6.31 -19.90
CA ALA A 700 -9.58 -6.51 -18.46
C ALA A 700 -9.88 -5.23 -17.68
N TYR A 701 -10.48 -5.41 -16.51
CA TYR A 701 -10.73 -4.38 -15.51
C TYR A 701 -10.04 -4.75 -14.19
N ASN A 702 -9.18 -3.87 -13.69
CA ASN A 702 -8.49 -4.06 -12.42
C ASN A 702 -9.38 -3.59 -11.27
N SER A 703 -10.17 -4.49 -10.71
CA SER A 703 -11.12 -4.22 -9.63
C SER A 703 -10.47 -4.34 -8.23
N ILE A 704 -11.20 -3.94 -7.19
CA ILE A 704 -10.77 -4.11 -5.78
C ILE A 704 -10.81 -5.57 -5.31
N ILE A 705 -11.60 -6.42 -5.97
CA ILE A 705 -11.71 -7.86 -5.69
C ILE A 705 -10.80 -8.71 -6.58
N GLY A 706 -9.86 -8.08 -7.29
CA GLY A 706 -8.95 -8.70 -8.24
C GLY A 706 -9.28 -8.38 -9.70
N PRO A 707 -8.48 -8.87 -10.65
CA PRO A 707 -8.73 -8.68 -12.08
C PRO A 707 -10.01 -9.35 -12.53
N ILE A 708 -10.78 -8.66 -13.40
CA ILE A 708 -11.92 -9.18 -14.12
C ILE A 708 -11.56 -9.10 -15.60
N GLY A 709 -11.57 -10.21 -16.32
CA GLY A 709 -11.11 -10.23 -17.70
C GLY A 709 -11.86 -11.21 -18.58
N ILE A 710 -11.87 -10.91 -19.86
CA ILE A 710 -12.31 -11.81 -20.92
C ILE A 710 -11.25 -11.81 -22.02
N THR A 711 -10.88 -13.00 -22.47
CA THR A 711 -9.92 -13.22 -23.55
C THR A 711 -10.56 -14.11 -24.62
N LEU A 712 -10.37 -13.73 -25.87
CA LEU A 712 -10.69 -14.55 -27.04
C LEU A 712 -9.38 -14.99 -27.65
N ASP A 713 -9.20 -16.26 -27.91
CA ASP A 713 -7.95 -16.80 -28.43
C ASP A 713 -8.18 -17.92 -29.47
N MET A 714 -7.17 -18.14 -30.30
CA MET A 714 -7.14 -19.18 -31.31
C MET A 714 -5.71 -19.55 -31.69
N SER A 715 -5.47 -20.79 -32.10
CA SER A 715 -4.19 -21.26 -32.61
C SER A 715 -4.33 -22.10 -33.87
N ASN A 716 -3.23 -22.34 -34.57
CA ASN A 716 -3.15 -23.30 -35.66
C ASN A 716 -3.22 -24.74 -35.14
N TRP A 717 -2.99 -24.97 -33.85
CA TRP A 717 -2.96 -26.28 -33.22
C TRP A 717 -4.36 -26.77 -32.87
N ASP A 718 -5.12 -26.04 -32.02
CA ASP A 718 -6.48 -26.40 -31.62
C ASP A 718 -7.54 -26.05 -32.68
N LYS A 719 -7.28 -25.05 -33.53
CA LYS A 719 -8.17 -24.56 -34.59
C LYS A 719 -9.61 -24.20 -34.14
N LYS A 720 -9.77 -23.98 -32.84
CA LYS A 720 -11.06 -23.62 -32.21
C LYS A 720 -10.90 -22.23 -31.58
N LEU A 721 -12.00 -21.45 -31.64
CA LEU A 721 -12.05 -20.19 -30.90
C LEU A 721 -12.28 -20.47 -29.43
N GLY A 722 -11.37 -20.00 -28.60
CA GLY A 722 -11.49 -20.04 -27.15
C GLY A 722 -12.08 -18.79 -26.58
N VAL A 723 -12.76 -18.95 -25.46
CA VAL A 723 -13.28 -17.86 -24.65
C VAL A 723 -12.90 -18.13 -23.20
N TYR A 724 -12.01 -17.33 -22.67
CA TYR A 724 -11.63 -17.42 -21.28
C TYR A 724 -12.14 -16.20 -20.51
N PHE A 725 -12.82 -16.45 -19.39
CA PHE A 725 -13.27 -15.40 -18.47
C PHE A 725 -12.66 -15.65 -17.08
N ASN A 726 -12.22 -14.60 -16.43
CA ASN A 726 -11.73 -14.65 -15.04
C ASN A 726 -12.28 -13.51 -14.19
N LEU A 727 -12.46 -13.80 -12.90
CA LEU A 727 -12.82 -12.85 -11.85
C LEU A 727 -12.08 -13.22 -10.57
N GLY A 728 -11.34 -12.28 -9.99
CA GLY A 728 -10.66 -12.47 -8.71
C GLY A 728 -9.15 -12.64 -8.83
N PHE A 729 -8.49 -12.77 -7.69
CA PHE A 729 -7.04 -12.92 -7.60
C PHE A 729 -6.59 -14.32 -8.03
N TYR A 730 -5.43 -14.42 -8.68
CA TYR A 730 -4.83 -15.70 -9.05
C TYR A 730 -4.14 -16.36 -7.85
N PHE A 731 -4.46 -17.64 -7.55
CA PHE A 731 -3.88 -18.46 -6.51
C PHE A 731 -3.86 -19.96 -6.82
#